data_624c849a173c7a5b3c6da41642f9939d
#
_entry.id   624c849a173c7a5b3c6da41642f9939d
#
_cell.length_a   1.000
_cell.length_b   1.000
_cell.length_c   1.000
_cell.angle_alpha   90.00
_cell.angle_beta   90.00
_cell.angle_gamma   90.00
#
_symmetry.space_group_name_H-M   'P 1'
#
loop_
_entity.id
_entity.type
_entity.pdbx_description
1 polymer ?
#
loop_
_entity_poly.entity_id
_entity_poly.type
_entity_poly.pdbx_seq_one_letter_code
_entity_poly.pdbx_strand_id
1 'polypeptide(L)'
;MAVKALTIGYADMETTNYLDLEAEGLTCRPVGKGIFCFNADGVNVGVPIVKAKCIGLIVKKPSGETTEMMYHTIPEFLMGLVEYRVDRCYFHNLKFDNSFIASFMRNDEVAMDGWKAVSKRRVISNKGVVYEDVIDFTGPRDPVKHRAMKHRCVIWDSAKIWANPLEKLGKDFGVYKGGTTGGSRALEVGCSKEMEEYCLQDCRVMMTAMEYYFERCREETHGQRPYGWMTAASTAYNLACLDATGRLGGKKEFDAHFPPCDEKHGFPEWLREGYKGAVPLLDEAIRNKVLYDVFVFDVNSMYPTQIFGSALPMGRPVHLDIDEDDDDGMARLMRLKERGKLWVAKVKMKIDVKAGHRATYMLKSKGPDGKTLCDHVNDYEGMCMYKESYQVITSVDIEYIMRDYDIRDMSVVEAIGFEADVDRRDMFFGNRIKGNILSHFVGRWYAIKEQASKSGDKSLKAFAKLILNALYGKFGANPQHDGAEYCFEGDDEDMIRVRESGEVDIDKNPKYLPLAMFVTSYARNMISKLCNAIGWNHVAYTDTDSVHVHGMTVDECVSRITGAGYAVDGTDLGALKFESRWREAMYTRNKGYFHFGELDPYTGELLHDKEGNEQNEIKMAGANAFDNCKCMADVVNKELKVKQKRGYRVRGGVLIFEHETTVDTTDDGMVHVKRVKKKNLTESAQILKEREDAIFRMMGV
;
A
#
# COMPACT_ATOMS: atom_id res chain seq x y z
N MET A 1 -28.67 -6.31 -21.39
CA MET A 1 -28.80 -4.84 -21.54
C MET A 1 -27.51 -4.34 -22.15
N ALA A 2 -27.59 -3.57 -23.26
CA ALA A 2 -26.39 -2.94 -23.79
C ALA A 2 -25.80 -1.99 -22.75
N VAL A 3 -24.53 -2.16 -22.46
CA VAL A 3 -23.82 -1.29 -21.50
C VAL A 3 -23.72 0.10 -22.12
N LYS A 4 -24.22 1.12 -21.42
CA LYS A 4 -24.13 2.53 -21.88
C LYS A 4 -22.65 2.85 -22.11
N ALA A 5 -22.34 3.34 -23.30
CA ALA A 5 -21.01 3.87 -23.59
C ALA A 5 -20.83 5.19 -22.81
N LEU A 6 -19.72 5.33 -22.07
CA LEU A 6 -19.45 6.47 -21.24
C LEU A 6 -18.50 7.45 -21.93
N THR A 7 -18.72 8.73 -21.71
CA THR A 7 -17.73 9.78 -21.95
C THR A 7 -16.80 9.85 -20.75
N ILE A 8 -15.50 9.70 -20.99
CA ILE A 8 -14.49 9.61 -19.93
C ILE A 8 -13.58 10.82 -20.00
N GLY A 9 -13.35 11.46 -18.86
CA GLY A 9 -12.38 12.53 -18.65
C GLY A 9 -11.14 12.03 -17.91
N TYR A 10 -10.01 12.60 -18.24
CA TYR A 10 -8.72 12.43 -17.57
C TYR A 10 -8.20 13.79 -17.21
N ALA A 11 -8.08 14.10 -15.94
CA ALA A 11 -7.76 15.43 -15.47
C ALA A 11 -6.60 15.43 -14.48
N ASP A 12 -5.82 16.48 -14.54
CA ASP A 12 -4.75 16.79 -13.59
C ASP A 12 -4.79 18.26 -13.21
N MET A 13 -4.22 18.62 -12.06
CA MET A 13 -4.29 19.98 -11.55
C MET A 13 -2.94 20.48 -11.05
N GLU A 14 -2.46 21.57 -11.66
CA GLU A 14 -1.33 22.31 -11.14
C GLU A 14 -1.80 23.44 -10.23
N THR A 15 -1.11 23.62 -9.12
CA THR A 15 -1.59 24.47 -8.02
C THR A 15 -0.50 25.36 -7.45
N THR A 16 -0.87 26.46 -6.81
CA THR A 16 0.03 27.34 -6.05
C THR A 16 0.30 26.77 -4.66
N ASN A 17 0.73 25.53 -4.58
CA ASN A 17 0.77 24.80 -3.32
C ASN A 17 2.16 24.53 -2.78
N TYR A 18 3.21 24.90 -3.51
CA TYR A 18 4.58 24.71 -3.06
C TYR A 18 5.16 26.03 -2.54
N LEU A 19 5.71 25.98 -1.33
CA LEU A 19 6.38 27.10 -0.67
C LEU A 19 7.81 26.69 -0.37
N ASP A 20 8.76 27.35 -1.01
CA ASP A 20 10.18 27.25 -0.69
C ASP A 20 10.50 28.27 0.40
N LEU A 21 10.54 27.81 1.64
CA LEU A 21 10.74 28.68 2.80
C LEU A 21 12.08 29.40 2.75
N GLU A 22 13.13 28.74 2.26
CA GLU A 22 14.48 29.32 2.19
C GLU A 22 14.59 30.36 1.08
N ALA A 23 14.11 30.04 -0.12
CA ALA A 23 14.11 30.96 -1.26
C ALA A 23 13.26 32.21 -1.04
N GLU A 24 12.23 32.11 -0.19
CA GLU A 24 11.31 33.21 0.11
C GLU A 24 11.63 33.92 1.43
N GLY A 25 12.71 33.54 2.10
CA GLY A 25 13.12 34.14 3.38
C GLY A 25 12.11 33.90 4.51
N LEU A 26 11.31 32.83 4.41
CA LEU A 26 10.26 32.53 5.36
C LEU A 26 10.69 31.51 6.39
N THR A 27 10.22 31.68 7.61
CA THR A 27 10.24 30.64 8.63
C THR A 27 8.82 30.16 8.91
N CYS A 28 8.68 28.87 9.20
CA CYS A 28 7.38 28.27 9.49
C CYS A 28 7.41 27.61 10.87
N ARG A 29 6.43 27.92 11.71
CA ARG A 29 6.24 27.24 13.00
C ARG A 29 4.81 26.72 13.14
N PRO A 30 4.60 25.54 13.71
CA PRO A 30 3.27 25.11 14.07
C PRO A 30 2.74 25.97 15.24
N VAL A 31 1.50 26.40 15.13
CA VAL A 31 0.78 27.15 16.19
C VAL A 31 -0.44 26.39 16.71
N GLY A 32 -0.68 25.18 16.20
CA GLY A 32 -1.73 24.26 16.61
C GLY A 32 -1.77 23.00 15.75
N LYS A 33 -2.64 22.06 16.03
CA LYS A 33 -2.77 20.81 15.27
C LYS A 33 -3.17 21.08 13.81
N GLY A 34 -2.16 21.13 12.92
CA GLY A 34 -2.32 21.40 11.50
C GLY A 34 -2.46 22.90 11.18
N ILE A 35 -2.18 23.80 12.12
CA ILE A 35 -2.14 25.24 11.92
C ILE A 35 -0.68 25.69 11.95
N PHE A 36 -0.28 26.47 10.95
CA PHE A 36 1.08 26.98 10.81
C PHE A 36 1.08 28.50 10.71
N CYS A 37 2.09 29.10 11.33
CA CYS A 37 2.38 30.52 11.22
C CYS A 37 3.65 30.69 10.38
N PHE A 38 3.59 31.52 9.36
CA PHE A 38 4.71 31.88 8.51
C PHE A 38 5.21 33.27 8.88
N ASN A 39 6.52 33.40 9.07
CA ASN A 39 7.14 34.67 9.44
C ASN A 39 8.21 35.04 8.42
N ALA A 40 8.19 36.31 7.99
CA ALA A 40 9.25 36.95 7.26
C ALA A 40 9.85 38.04 8.20
N ASP A 41 11.16 38.00 8.44
CA ASP A 41 11.87 38.97 9.31
C ASP A 41 11.20 39.18 10.69
N GLY A 42 10.65 38.08 11.26
CA GLY A 42 9.97 38.10 12.56
C GLY A 42 8.51 38.60 12.52
N VAL A 43 8.00 38.99 11.34
CA VAL A 43 6.63 39.40 11.15
C VAL A 43 5.76 38.25 10.65
N ASN A 44 4.60 38.04 11.28
CA ASN A 44 3.64 37.05 10.82
C ASN A 44 3.01 37.47 9.49
N VAL A 45 3.26 36.72 8.43
CA VAL A 45 2.73 36.99 7.07
C VAL A 45 1.44 36.22 6.76
N GLY A 46 0.90 35.49 7.74
CA GLY A 46 -0.29 34.67 7.56
C GLY A 46 -0.03 33.36 6.81
N VAL A 47 -1.10 32.58 6.61
CA VAL A 47 -1.07 31.34 5.84
C VAL A 47 -1.40 31.63 4.37
N PRO A 48 -0.55 31.26 3.41
CA PRO A 48 -0.85 31.48 1.99
C PRO A 48 -2.15 30.77 1.60
N ILE A 49 -2.98 31.45 0.81
CA ILE A 49 -4.15 30.84 0.17
C ILE A 49 -3.66 30.10 -1.07
N VAL A 50 -3.86 28.79 -1.10
CA VAL A 50 -3.51 27.98 -2.27
C VAL A 50 -4.67 27.93 -3.26
N LYS A 51 -4.34 27.90 -4.55
CA LYS A 51 -5.34 27.92 -5.64
C LYS A 51 -4.90 26.97 -6.75
N ALA A 52 -5.86 26.45 -7.53
CA ALA A 52 -5.59 25.89 -8.82
C ALA A 52 -5.01 26.97 -9.74
N LYS A 53 -3.91 26.67 -10.44
CA LYS A 53 -3.34 27.52 -11.49
C LYS A 53 -3.86 27.13 -12.85
N CYS A 54 -3.84 25.85 -13.14
CA CYS A 54 -4.43 25.29 -14.34
C CYS A 54 -4.92 23.87 -14.07
N ILE A 55 -5.92 23.46 -14.84
CA ILE A 55 -6.54 22.14 -14.77
C ILE A 55 -6.64 21.61 -16.19
N GLY A 56 -5.84 20.62 -16.51
CA GLY A 56 -5.92 19.89 -17.76
C GLY A 56 -7.10 18.93 -17.75
N LEU A 57 -7.79 18.81 -18.85
CA LEU A 57 -8.84 17.82 -19.06
C LEU A 57 -8.76 17.26 -20.47
N ILE A 58 -8.61 15.96 -20.58
CA ILE A 58 -8.75 15.23 -21.83
C ILE A 58 -10.06 14.47 -21.79
N VAL A 59 -10.94 14.72 -22.72
CA VAL A 59 -12.23 14.00 -22.83
C VAL A 59 -12.18 13.03 -23.98
N LYS A 60 -12.48 11.76 -23.71
CA LYS A 60 -12.65 10.71 -24.71
C LYS A 60 -14.11 10.33 -24.81
N LYS A 61 -14.69 10.56 -25.99
CA LYS A 61 -16.06 10.18 -26.32
C LYS A 61 -16.16 8.68 -26.65
N PRO A 62 -17.35 8.09 -26.60
CA PRO A 62 -17.60 6.71 -27.06
C PRO A 62 -17.21 6.45 -28.51
N SER A 63 -17.20 7.47 -29.37
CA SER A 63 -16.74 7.42 -30.74
C SER A 63 -15.24 7.17 -30.90
N GLY A 64 -14.47 7.35 -29.82
CA GLY A 64 -13.01 7.36 -29.85
C GLY A 64 -12.40 8.76 -30.04
N GLU A 65 -13.22 9.76 -30.34
CA GLU A 65 -12.77 11.16 -30.44
C GLU A 65 -12.26 11.67 -29.10
N THR A 66 -11.11 12.34 -29.12
CA THR A 66 -10.49 12.98 -27.95
C THR A 66 -10.42 14.48 -28.14
N THR A 67 -10.65 15.21 -27.05
CA THR A 67 -10.54 16.68 -27.00
C THR A 67 -9.72 17.06 -25.76
N GLU A 68 -8.72 17.90 -25.94
CA GLU A 68 -7.88 18.42 -24.85
C GLU A 68 -8.31 19.85 -24.52
N MET A 69 -8.45 20.15 -23.25
CA MET A 69 -8.84 21.48 -22.73
C MET A 69 -7.96 21.87 -21.55
N MET A 70 -7.79 23.18 -21.39
CA MET A 70 -7.13 23.78 -20.25
C MET A 70 -8.06 24.78 -19.59
N TYR A 71 -8.21 24.68 -18.29
CA TYR A 71 -8.99 25.57 -17.44
C TYR A 71 -8.08 26.23 -16.42
N HIS A 72 -8.42 27.44 -15.99
CA HIS A 72 -7.62 28.16 -14.99
C HIS A 72 -8.33 28.29 -13.64
N THR A 73 -9.58 27.87 -13.57
CA THR A 73 -10.37 27.89 -12.35
C THR A 73 -11.19 26.60 -12.19
N ILE A 74 -11.50 26.26 -10.95
CA ILE A 74 -12.35 25.09 -10.64
C ILE A 74 -13.77 25.26 -11.22
N PRO A 75 -14.42 26.43 -11.16
CA PRO A 75 -15.71 26.63 -11.83
C PRO A 75 -15.68 26.33 -13.32
N GLU A 76 -14.68 26.83 -14.05
CA GLU A 76 -14.53 26.55 -15.49
C GLU A 76 -14.37 25.04 -15.75
N PHE A 77 -13.53 24.36 -14.96
CA PHE A 77 -13.36 22.92 -15.05
C PHE A 77 -14.68 22.18 -14.82
N LEU A 78 -15.42 22.51 -13.75
CA LEU A 78 -16.71 21.87 -13.44
C LEU A 78 -17.73 22.12 -14.55
N MET A 79 -17.74 23.31 -15.15
CA MET A 79 -18.57 23.61 -16.32
C MET A 79 -18.13 22.80 -17.54
N GLY A 80 -16.84 22.60 -17.75
CA GLY A 80 -16.30 21.71 -18.78
C GLY A 80 -16.81 20.27 -18.65
N LEU A 81 -16.91 19.73 -17.42
CA LEU A 81 -17.52 18.41 -17.22
C LEU A 81 -18.98 18.34 -17.71
N VAL A 82 -19.72 19.41 -17.56
CA VAL A 82 -21.11 19.52 -18.05
C VAL A 82 -21.17 19.67 -19.54
N GLU A 83 -20.39 20.60 -20.12
CA GLU A 83 -20.35 20.93 -21.54
C GLU A 83 -20.01 19.68 -22.39
N TYR A 84 -18.96 18.97 -21.99
CA TYR A 84 -18.53 17.74 -22.69
C TYR A 84 -19.28 16.50 -22.24
N ARG A 85 -20.25 16.61 -21.34
CA ARG A 85 -21.04 15.50 -20.77
C ARG A 85 -20.18 14.36 -20.25
N VAL A 86 -19.18 14.67 -19.46
CA VAL A 86 -18.27 13.70 -18.86
C VAL A 86 -19.01 12.86 -17.84
N ASP A 87 -19.25 11.59 -18.12
CA ASP A 87 -19.92 10.68 -17.18
C ASP A 87 -18.97 10.26 -16.04
N ARG A 88 -17.67 10.16 -16.33
CA ARG A 88 -16.64 9.76 -15.37
C ARG A 88 -15.34 10.50 -15.63
N CYS A 89 -14.73 11.05 -14.58
CA CYS A 89 -13.45 11.74 -14.64
C CYS A 89 -12.43 11.06 -13.73
N TYR A 90 -11.22 10.82 -14.23
CA TYR A 90 -10.12 10.27 -13.46
C TYR A 90 -9.09 11.33 -13.13
N PHE A 91 -8.64 11.34 -11.88
CA PHE A 91 -7.43 12.01 -11.40
C PHE A 91 -6.45 10.96 -10.90
N HIS A 92 -5.18 11.31 -10.81
CA HIS A 92 -4.17 10.44 -10.23
C HIS A 92 -3.74 10.95 -8.84
N ASN A 93 -4.04 10.16 -7.78
CA ASN A 93 -3.95 10.59 -6.39
C ASN A 93 -4.98 11.67 -6.01
N LEU A 94 -6.23 11.41 -6.32
CA LEU A 94 -7.40 12.28 -6.13
C LEU A 94 -7.47 12.96 -4.74
N LYS A 95 -6.86 12.38 -3.72
CA LYS A 95 -6.78 12.99 -2.38
C LYS A 95 -6.27 14.42 -2.43
N PHE A 96 -5.31 14.70 -3.32
CA PHE A 96 -4.74 16.02 -3.48
C PHE A 96 -5.73 16.95 -4.21
N ASP A 97 -6.11 16.61 -5.43
CA ASP A 97 -6.95 17.43 -6.29
C ASP A 97 -8.35 17.67 -5.71
N ASN A 98 -8.94 16.62 -5.13
CA ASN A 98 -10.26 16.73 -4.52
C ASN A 98 -10.29 17.69 -3.33
N SER A 99 -9.16 17.94 -2.66
CA SER A 99 -9.13 18.94 -1.60
C SER A 99 -9.33 20.38 -2.10
N PHE A 100 -8.91 20.68 -3.33
CA PHE A 100 -9.18 21.98 -3.98
C PHE A 100 -10.63 22.07 -4.46
N ILE A 101 -11.14 21.02 -5.11
CA ILE A 101 -12.54 20.94 -5.56
C ILE A 101 -13.48 21.09 -4.36
N ALA A 102 -13.25 20.36 -3.28
CA ALA A 102 -14.08 20.42 -2.08
C ALA A 102 -13.97 21.73 -1.34
N SER A 103 -12.78 22.37 -1.31
CA SER A 103 -12.61 23.73 -0.77
C SER A 103 -13.43 24.76 -1.53
N PHE A 104 -13.53 24.61 -2.86
CA PHE A 104 -14.36 25.48 -3.68
C PHE A 104 -15.85 25.21 -3.43
N MET A 105 -16.24 23.93 -3.41
CA MET A 105 -17.66 23.57 -3.32
C MET A 105 -18.27 23.82 -1.94
N ARG A 106 -17.50 24.01 -0.88
CA ARG A 106 -17.97 24.20 0.51
C ARG A 106 -19.31 23.45 0.75
N ASN A 107 -19.69 23.12 1.89
CA ASN A 107 -20.97 22.45 2.19
C ASN A 107 -21.56 21.57 1.05
N ASP A 108 -20.67 21.08 0.17
CA ASP A 108 -20.94 20.21 -0.98
C ASP A 108 -21.88 20.78 -2.06
N GLU A 109 -22.17 22.09 -2.04
CA GLU A 109 -23.06 22.75 -3.00
C GLU A 109 -22.48 24.09 -3.49
N VAL A 110 -22.55 24.33 -4.81
CA VAL A 110 -22.13 25.62 -5.42
C VAL A 110 -22.99 25.95 -6.62
N ALA A 111 -23.27 27.27 -6.79
CA ALA A 111 -23.90 27.82 -8.00
C ALA A 111 -22.83 28.35 -8.95
N MET A 112 -22.95 28.03 -10.25
CA MET A 112 -22.00 28.39 -11.31
C MET A 112 -22.75 28.66 -12.59
N ASP A 113 -22.67 29.86 -13.13
CA ASP A 113 -23.17 30.28 -14.47
C ASP A 113 -24.49 29.61 -14.90
N GLY A 114 -25.52 29.78 -14.06
CA GLY A 114 -26.84 29.19 -14.30
C GLY A 114 -26.96 27.70 -14.00
N TRP A 115 -25.89 27.04 -13.57
CA TRP A 115 -25.87 25.66 -13.08
C TRP A 115 -25.65 25.60 -11.58
N LYS A 116 -26.11 24.50 -10.96
CA LYS A 116 -25.87 24.16 -9.57
C LYS A 116 -25.14 22.81 -9.56
N ALA A 117 -23.99 22.75 -8.92
CA ALA A 117 -23.26 21.51 -8.66
C ALA A 117 -23.41 21.10 -7.20
N VAL A 118 -23.62 19.82 -6.96
CA VAL A 118 -23.76 19.23 -5.60
C VAL A 118 -22.95 17.96 -5.52
N SER A 119 -22.02 17.87 -4.58
CA SER A 119 -21.38 16.61 -4.21
C SER A 119 -22.36 15.74 -3.44
N LYS A 120 -22.86 14.68 -4.07
CA LYS A 120 -23.88 13.79 -3.50
C LYS A 120 -23.34 12.70 -2.63
N ARG A 121 -22.13 12.26 -2.92
CA ARG A 121 -21.45 11.22 -2.17
C ARG A 121 -19.96 11.36 -2.38
N ARG A 122 -19.24 11.47 -1.30
CA ARG A 122 -17.79 11.43 -1.30
C ARG A 122 -17.32 10.27 -0.44
N VAL A 123 -16.54 9.36 -1.01
CA VAL A 123 -15.98 8.21 -0.28
C VAL A 123 -14.58 8.55 0.16
N ILE A 124 -14.41 8.77 1.46
CA ILE A 124 -13.13 9.15 2.06
C ILE A 124 -12.80 8.16 3.17
N SER A 125 -11.55 7.68 3.21
CA SER A 125 -11.06 6.89 4.35
C SER A 125 -10.74 7.77 5.55
N ASN A 126 -10.67 7.18 6.75
CA ASN A 126 -10.22 7.85 7.98
C ASN A 126 -8.81 8.48 7.87
N LYS A 127 -8.00 8.05 6.87
CA LYS A 127 -6.70 8.65 6.53
C LYS A 127 -6.81 9.79 5.51
N GLY A 128 -8.03 10.19 5.14
CA GLY A 128 -8.30 11.25 4.18
C GLY A 128 -7.98 10.87 2.72
N VAL A 129 -7.94 9.59 2.39
CA VAL A 129 -7.80 9.12 1.01
C VAL A 129 -9.17 9.17 0.35
N VAL A 130 -9.31 9.92 -0.73
CA VAL A 130 -10.54 10.01 -1.51
C VAL A 130 -10.53 8.93 -2.58
N TYR A 131 -11.59 8.16 -2.66
CA TYR A 131 -11.79 7.11 -3.67
C TYR A 131 -12.71 7.57 -4.78
N GLU A 132 -13.76 8.31 -4.41
CA GLU A 132 -14.83 8.71 -5.29
C GLU A 132 -15.46 10.01 -4.80
N ASP A 133 -15.82 10.89 -5.74
CA ASP A 133 -16.70 12.04 -5.52
C ASP A 133 -17.77 12.07 -6.61
N VAL A 134 -19.04 11.98 -6.23
CA VAL A 134 -20.18 11.96 -7.15
C VAL A 134 -20.81 13.34 -7.19
N ILE A 135 -20.66 14.07 -8.29
CA ILE A 135 -21.18 15.41 -8.47
C ILE A 135 -22.40 15.40 -9.39
N ASP A 136 -23.53 15.88 -8.88
CA ASP A 136 -24.75 16.12 -9.63
C ASP A 136 -24.84 17.58 -10.04
N PHE A 137 -25.08 17.80 -11.33
CA PHE A 137 -25.30 19.12 -11.92
C PHE A 137 -26.76 19.30 -12.28
N THR A 138 -27.33 20.45 -11.91
CA THR A 138 -28.69 20.85 -12.27
C THR A 138 -28.60 22.21 -12.96
N GLY A 139 -28.98 22.27 -14.22
CA GLY A 139 -28.91 23.46 -15.05
C GLY A 139 -30.26 24.11 -15.30
N PRO A 140 -30.31 25.11 -16.20
CA PRO A 140 -31.53 25.79 -16.59
C PRO A 140 -32.57 24.81 -17.19
N ARG A 141 -33.79 25.28 -17.34
CA ARG A 141 -34.85 24.49 -17.98
C ARG A 141 -34.54 24.29 -19.47
N ASP A 142 -34.57 23.04 -19.91
CA ASP A 142 -34.51 22.70 -21.34
C ASP A 142 -35.71 23.37 -22.04
N PRO A 143 -35.51 24.21 -23.05
CA PRO A 143 -36.58 24.96 -23.72
C PRO A 143 -37.61 24.07 -24.44
N VAL A 144 -37.22 22.83 -24.80
CA VAL A 144 -38.09 21.86 -25.50
C VAL A 144 -38.79 20.95 -24.49
N LYS A 145 -38.07 20.42 -23.51
CA LYS A 145 -38.60 19.43 -22.55
C LYS A 145 -39.23 20.07 -21.32
N HIS A 146 -39.08 21.37 -21.11
CA HIS A 146 -39.56 22.16 -19.95
C HIS A 146 -39.13 21.59 -18.58
N ARG A 147 -38.03 20.81 -18.54
CA ARG A 147 -37.44 20.22 -17.33
C ARG A 147 -36.03 20.75 -17.13
N ALA A 148 -35.60 20.83 -15.87
CA ALA A 148 -34.21 21.19 -15.56
C ALA A 148 -33.24 20.19 -16.23
N MET A 149 -32.24 20.71 -16.89
CA MET A 149 -31.15 19.88 -17.42
C MET A 149 -30.39 19.26 -16.24
N LYS A 150 -30.06 17.98 -16.37
CA LYS A 150 -29.32 17.23 -15.35
C LYS A 150 -28.14 16.54 -15.97
N HIS A 151 -27.04 16.55 -15.25
CA HIS A 151 -25.85 15.78 -15.56
C HIS A 151 -25.26 15.21 -14.26
N ARG A 152 -24.60 14.06 -14.34
CA ARG A 152 -23.84 13.46 -13.25
C ARG A 152 -22.46 13.08 -13.74
N CYS A 153 -21.46 13.52 -13.02
CA CYS A 153 -20.07 13.06 -13.20
C CYS A 153 -19.61 12.34 -11.93
N VAL A 154 -18.91 11.21 -12.13
CA VAL A 154 -18.26 10.49 -11.06
C VAL A 154 -16.76 10.69 -11.19
N ILE A 155 -16.14 11.33 -10.21
CA ILE A 155 -14.70 11.55 -10.15
C ILE A 155 -14.07 10.38 -9.39
N TRP A 156 -13.06 9.74 -9.98
CA TRP A 156 -12.37 8.58 -9.42
C TRP A 156 -10.86 8.74 -9.37
N ASP A 157 -10.25 8.01 -8.43
CA ASP A 157 -8.79 7.96 -8.26
C ASP A 157 -8.18 6.82 -9.10
N SER A 158 -7.48 7.14 -10.17
CA SER A 158 -6.75 6.17 -11.01
C SER A 158 -5.59 5.51 -10.27
N ALA A 159 -5.04 6.13 -9.21
CA ALA A 159 -4.00 5.54 -8.37
C ALA A 159 -4.50 4.33 -7.55
N LYS A 160 -5.82 4.08 -7.50
CA LYS A 160 -6.38 2.84 -6.92
C LYS A 160 -6.26 1.65 -7.87
N ILE A 161 -6.02 1.92 -9.14
CA ILE A 161 -5.69 0.92 -10.17
C ILE A 161 -4.17 0.91 -10.36
N TRP A 162 -3.59 2.03 -10.77
CA TRP A 162 -2.16 2.19 -11.00
C TRP A 162 -1.49 2.91 -9.83
N ALA A 163 -0.97 2.16 -8.86
CA ALA A 163 -0.38 2.73 -7.64
C ALA A 163 1.00 3.40 -7.86
N ASN A 164 1.58 3.32 -9.05
CA ASN A 164 2.85 3.96 -9.38
C ASN A 164 2.67 5.45 -9.69
N PRO A 165 3.67 6.32 -9.43
CA PRO A 165 3.66 7.70 -9.89
C PRO A 165 3.50 7.81 -11.41
N LEU A 166 2.90 8.92 -11.90
CA LEU A 166 2.69 9.17 -13.33
C LEU A 166 4.00 9.11 -14.15
N GLU A 167 5.10 9.61 -13.59
CA GLU A 167 6.42 9.48 -14.23
C GLU A 167 6.78 8.03 -14.57
N LYS A 168 6.57 7.12 -13.63
CA LYS A 168 6.82 5.69 -13.85
C LYS A 168 5.84 5.10 -14.87
N LEU A 169 4.56 5.46 -14.78
CA LEU A 169 3.57 5.03 -15.75
C LEU A 169 3.93 5.51 -17.15
N GLY A 170 4.36 6.77 -17.29
CA GLY A 170 4.83 7.30 -18.57
C GLY A 170 5.99 6.49 -19.16
N LYS A 171 6.95 6.08 -18.34
CA LYS A 171 8.05 5.20 -18.76
C LYS A 171 7.57 3.80 -19.14
N ASP A 172 6.62 3.24 -18.39
CA ASP A 172 6.09 1.89 -18.63
C ASP A 172 5.20 1.86 -19.88
N PHE A 173 4.48 2.94 -20.21
CA PHE A 173 3.58 3.06 -21.37
C PHE A 173 4.18 3.82 -22.56
N GLY A 174 5.42 4.29 -22.46
CA GLY A 174 6.15 4.92 -23.57
C GLY A 174 5.64 6.31 -23.99
N VAL A 175 4.91 7.00 -23.10
CA VAL A 175 4.30 8.31 -23.39
C VAL A 175 5.11 9.46 -22.81
N TYR A 176 5.79 9.24 -21.69
CA TYR A 176 6.50 10.27 -20.97
C TYR A 176 7.89 10.53 -21.56
N LYS A 177 8.10 11.73 -22.07
CA LYS A 177 9.42 12.24 -22.41
C LYS A 177 9.82 13.21 -21.31
N GLY A 178 10.63 12.75 -20.36
CA GLY A 178 10.95 13.45 -19.13
C GLY A 178 11.19 14.95 -19.32
N GLY A 179 10.49 15.70 -18.50
CA GLY A 179 10.75 17.11 -18.23
C GLY A 179 10.80 17.29 -16.72
N THR A 180 11.88 17.83 -16.21
CA THR A 180 11.97 18.22 -14.81
C THR A 180 11.30 19.58 -14.66
N THR A 181 10.02 19.60 -14.39
CA THR A 181 9.44 20.79 -13.76
C THR A 181 9.64 20.63 -12.27
N GLY A 182 10.57 21.37 -11.71
CA GLY A 182 10.54 21.65 -10.28
C GLY A 182 9.15 22.19 -9.97
N GLY A 183 8.52 21.72 -8.89
CA GLY A 183 7.16 22.12 -8.51
C GLY A 183 6.99 23.63 -8.60
N SER A 184 5.84 24.07 -9.10
CA SER A 184 5.56 25.51 -9.26
C SER A 184 5.61 26.20 -7.90
N ARG A 185 6.37 27.29 -7.81
CA ARG A 185 6.48 28.07 -6.58
C ARG A 185 5.13 28.69 -6.23
N ALA A 186 4.74 28.65 -4.97
CA ALA A 186 3.44 29.12 -4.49
C ALA A 186 3.16 30.60 -4.79
N LEU A 187 4.21 31.40 -5.02
CA LEU A 187 4.12 32.85 -5.25
C LEU A 187 4.25 33.26 -6.72
N GLU A 188 4.43 32.34 -7.68
CA GLU A 188 4.40 32.69 -9.09
C GLU A 188 2.97 33.06 -9.53
N VAL A 189 2.84 34.24 -10.06
CA VAL A 189 1.56 34.77 -10.60
C VAL A 189 1.38 34.26 -12.02
N GLY A 190 0.25 33.57 -12.27
CA GLY A 190 -0.11 33.06 -13.59
C GLY A 190 0.34 31.61 -13.84
N CYS A 191 -0.10 31.04 -14.96
CA CYS A 191 0.30 29.74 -15.45
C CYS A 191 1.15 29.93 -16.72
N SER A 192 2.34 29.28 -16.77
CA SER A 192 3.14 29.32 -17.99
C SER A 192 2.64 28.27 -18.98
N LYS A 193 2.88 28.49 -20.28
CA LYS A 193 2.56 27.50 -21.31
C LYS A 193 3.24 26.13 -21.09
N GLU A 194 4.44 26.16 -20.52
CA GLU A 194 5.18 24.95 -20.18
C GLU A 194 4.48 24.16 -19.05
N MET A 195 3.91 24.87 -18.07
CA MET A 195 3.13 24.26 -17.00
C MET A 195 1.80 23.70 -17.51
N GLU A 196 1.12 24.42 -18.42
CA GLU A 196 -0.10 23.91 -19.08
C GLU A 196 0.19 22.64 -19.87
N GLU A 197 1.26 22.63 -20.65
CA GLU A 197 1.67 21.46 -21.42
C GLU A 197 2.09 20.28 -20.50
N TYR A 198 2.76 20.58 -19.38
CA TYR A 198 3.10 19.57 -18.39
C TYR A 198 1.82 18.92 -17.78
N CYS A 199 0.86 19.75 -17.37
CA CYS A 199 -0.43 19.30 -16.84
C CYS A 199 -1.20 18.42 -17.86
N LEU A 200 -1.25 18.84 -19.15
CA LEU A 200 -1.83 18.03 -20.20
C LEU A 200 -1.05 16.73 -20.46
N GLN A 201 0.27 16.77 -20.32
CA GLN A 201 1.09 15.58 -20.48
C GLN A 201 0.79 14.53 -19.40
N ASP A 202 0.57 14.95 -18.16
CA ASP A 202 0.16 14.06 -17.08
C ASP A 202 -1.24 13.47 -17.34
N CYS A 203 -2.16 14.27 -17.90
CA CYS A 203 -3.46 13.75 -18.38
C CYS A 203 -3.30 12.71 -19.49
N ARG A 204 -2.37 12.92 -20.46
CA ARG A 204 -2.10 11.95 -21.56
C ARG A 204 -1.51 10.64 -21.04
N VAL A 205 -0.58 10.70 -20.09
CA VAL A 205 -0.02 9.51 -19.42
C VAL A 205 -1.12 8.72 -18.73
N MET A 206 -1.94 9.39 -17.94
CA MET A 206 -3.06 8.77 -17.22
C MET A 206 -4.08 8.17 -18.21
N MET A 207 -4.46 8.90 -19.24
CA MET A 207 -5.36 8.41 -20.29
C MET A 207 -4.81 7.12 -20.92
N THR A 208 -3.55 7.13 -21.33
CA THR A 208 -2.93 5.96 -21.98
C THR A 208 -2.94 4.74 -21.08
N ALA A 209 -2.54 4.91 -19.81
CA ALA A 209 -2.52 3.82 -18.84
C ALA A 209 -3.93 3.28 -18.53
N MET A 210 -4.93 4.17 -18.39
CA MET A 210 -6.31 3.78 -18.11
C MET A 210 -7.00 3.13 -19.33
N GLU A 211 -6.76 3.65 -20.53
CA GLU A 211 -7.29 3.03 -21.76
C GLU A 211 -6.71 1.64 -21.99
N TYR A 212 -5.41 1.46 -21.76
CA TYR A 212 -4.78 0.15 -21.79
C TYR A 212 -5.44 -0.80 -20.76
N TYR A 213 -5.65 -0.32 -19.53
CA TYR A 213 -6.33 -1.08 -18.49
C TYR A 213 -7.75 -1.49 -18.94
N PHE A 214 -8.54 -0.58 -19.49
CA PHE A 214 -9.91 -0.88 -19.95
C PHE A 214 -9.91 -1.87 -21.12
N GLU A 215 -8.96 -1.75 -22.06
CA GLU A 215 -8.85 -2.66 -23.18
C GLU A 215 -8.50 -4.07 -22.72
N ARG A 216 -7.47 -4.20 -21.86
CA ARG A 216 -7.09 -5.49 -21.28
C ARG A 216 -8.24 -6.13 -20.49
N CYS A 217 -8.94 -5.37 -19.67
CA CYS A 217 -10.09 -5.90 -18.95
C CYS A 217 -11.24 -6.30 -19.91
N ARG A 218 -11.42 -5.60 -21.03
CA ARG A 218 -12.42 -5.94 -22.05
C ARG A 218 -12.06 -7.25 -22.75
N GLU A 219 -10.81 -7.44 -23.12
CA GLU A 219 -10.32 -8.69 -23.71
C GLU A 219 -10.53 -9.86 -22.74
N GLU A 220 -10.10 -9.72 -21.48
CA GLU A 220 -10.23 -10.75 -20.44
C GLU A 220 -11.70 -11.09 -20.14
N THR A 221 -12.62 -10.16 -20.31
CA THR A 221 -14.05 -10.34 -20.03
C THR A 221 -14.89 -10.59 -21.29
N HIS A 222 -14.26 -10.93 -22.42
CA HIS A 222 -14.93 -11.19 -23.70
C HIS A 222 -15.89 -10.06 -24.12
N GLY A 223 -15.44 -8.81 -24.03
CA GLY A 223 -16.18 -7.63 -24.45
C GLY A 223 -17.12 -7.04 -23.40
N GLN A 224 -17.23 -7.63 -22.23
CA GLN A 224 -17.99 -7.02 -21.13
C GLN A 224 -17.15 -5.92 -20.46
N ARG A 225 -17.78 -4.79 -20.12
CA ARG A 225 -17.06 -3.61 -19.65
C ARG A 225 -16.92 -3.60 -18.13
N PRO A 226 -15.70 -3.54 -17.57
CA PRO A 226 -15.48 -3.58 -16.12
C PRO A 226 -15.55 -2.18 -15.46
N TYR A 227 -16.35 -1.27 -15.95
CA TYR A 227 -16.42 0.11 -15.41
C TYR A 227 -16.79 0.22 -13.92
N GLY A 228 -17.17 -0.87 -13.28
CA GLY A 228 -17.45 -0.93 -11.85
C GLY A 228 -16.26 -1.37 -10.98
N TRP A 229 -15.12 -1.70 -11.58
CA TRP A 229 -13.96 -2.17 -10.84
C TRP A 229 -13.03 -1.00 -10.52
N MET A 230 -13.24 -0.42 -9.34
CA MET A 230 -12.60 0.83 -8.91
C MET A 230 -11.16 0.65 -8.42
N THR A 231 -10.71 -0.59 -8.20
CA THR A 231 -9.39 -0.87 -7.64
C THR A 231 -8.74 -2.08 -8.31
N ALA A 232 -7.41 -2.10 -8.36
CA ALA A 232 -6.64 -3.26 -8.82
C ALA A 232 -7.08 -4.56 -8.13
N ALA A 233 -7.32 -4.50 -6.81
CA ALA A 233 -7.75 -5.66 -6.03
C ALA A 233 -9.15 -6.17 -6.42
N SER A 234 -10.09 -5.26 -6.74
CA SER A 234 -11.40 -5.65 -7.25
C SER A 234 -11.29 -6.27 -8.63
N THR A 235 -10.43 -5.74 -9.49
CA THR A 235 -10.17 -6.30 -10.83
C THR A 235 -9.61 -7.70 -10.75
N ALA A 236 -8.53 -7.90 -9.98
CA ALA A 236 -7.91 -9.20 -9.81
C ALA A 236 -8.89 -10.26 -9.27
N TYR A 237 -9.70 -9.87 -8.27
CA TYR A 237 -10.72 -10.74 -7.69
C TYR A 237 -11.79 -11.17 -8.72
N ASN A 238 -12.30 -10.22 -9.52
CA ASN A 238 -13.33 -10.53 -10.52
C ASN A 238 -12.77 -11.36 -11.67
N LEU A 239 -11.53 -11.10 -12.08
CA LEU A 239 -10.84 -11.91 -13.10
C LEU A 239 -10.54 -13.32 -12.56
N ALA A 240 -10.15 -13.46 -11.30
CA ALA A 240 -9.98 -14.78 -10.68
C ALA A 240 -11.30 -15.56 -10.57
N CYS A 241 -12.40 -14.86 -10.25
CA CYS A 241 -13.73 -15.46 -10.24
C CYS A 241 -14.14 -15.93 -11.65
N LEU A 242 -13.87 -15.12 -12.68
CA LEU A 242 -14.12 -15.49 -14.09
C LEU A 242 -13.30 -16.71 -14.49
N ASP A 243 -12.00 -16.71 -14.20
CA ASP A 243 -11.09 -17.83 -14.51
C ASP A 243 -11.56 -19.12 -13.84
N ALA A 244 -11.91 -19.05 -12.56
CA ALA A 244 -12.33 -20.21 -11.76
C ALA A 244 -13.69 -20.79 -12.17
N THR A 245 -14.61 -19.97 -12.73
CA THR A 245 -15.99 -20.36 -13.02
C THR A 245 -16.32 -20.38 -14.50
N GLY A 246 -15.41 -19.90 -15.36
CA GLY A 246 -15.58 -19.83 -16.81
C GLY A 246 -16.61 -18.79 -17.29
N ARG A 247 -17.17 -17.97 -16.38
CA ARG A 247 -18.20 -16.98 -16.74
C ARG A 247 -18.19 -15.76 -15.82
N LEU A 248 -18.45 -14.60 -16.40
CA LEU A 248 -18.80 -13.42 -15.63
C LEU A 248 -20.18 -13.65 -14.96
N GLY A 249 -20.22 -13.44 -13.65
CA GLY A 249 -21.42 -13.76 -12.87
C GLY A 249 -21.39 -15.12 -12.18
N GLY A 250 -20.34 -15.92 -12.36
CA GLY A 250 -20.05 -17.13 -11.58
C GLY A 250 -19.73 -16.87 -10.11
N LYS A 251 -19.99 -15.63 -9.64
CA LYS A 251 -19.74 -15.20 -8.27
C LYS A 251 -20.40 -16.11 -7.24
N LYS A 252 -21.56 -16.65 -7.56
CA LYS A 252 -22.32 -17.50 -6.63
C LYS A 252 -21.59 -18.82 -6.32
N GLU A 253 -20.98 -19.41 -7.34
CA GLU A 253 -20.17 -20.63 -7.18
C GLU A 253 -18.85 -20.32 -6.51
N PHE A 254 -18.23 -19.18 -6.87
CA PHE A 254 -16.99 -18.71 -6.25
C PHE A 254 -17.21 -18.36 -4.77
N ASP A 255 -18.30 -17.69 -4.44
CA ASP A 255 -18.70 -17.37 -3.06
C ASP A 255 -19.12 -18.63 -2.28
N ALA A 256 -19.57 -19.71 -2.93
CA ALA A 256 -19.79 -20.99 -2.28
C ALA A 256 -18.48 -21.66 -1.85
N HIS A 257 -17.45 -21.50 -2.66
CA HIS A 257 -16.08 -21.96 -2.36
C HIS A 257 -15.38 -21.07 -1.33
N PHE A 258 -15.58 -19.76 -1.43
CA PHE A 258 -15.05 -18.72 -0.54
C PHE A 258 -16.22 -17.90 0.06
N PRO A 259 -16.97 -18.45 1.01
CA PRO A 259 -18.15 -17.78 1.57
C PRO A 259 -17.79 -16.46 2.27
N PRO A 260 -18.75 -15.52 2.40
CA PRO A 260 -18.55 -14.31 3.17
C PRO A 260 -18.10 -14.61 4.59
N CYS A 261 -17.07 -13.90 5.06
CA CYS A 261 -16.49 -14.11 6.38
C CYS A 261 -17.25 -13.30 7.44
N ASP A 262 -18.39 -13.83 7.85
CA ASP A 262 -19.26 -13.26 8.88
C ASP A 262 -19.84 -14.36 9.78
N GLU A 263 -20.45 -13.96 10.90
CA GLU A 263 -21.05 -14.88 11.87
C GLU A 263 -22.17 -15.75 11.28
N LYS A 264 -22.93 -15.24 10.30
CA LYS A 264 -24.00 -16.01 9.63
C LYS A 264 -23.48 -17.22 8.87
N HIS A 265 -22.21 -17.16 8.48
CA HIS A 265 -21.50 -18.25 7.81
C HIS A 265 -20.64 -19.06 8.78
N GLY A 266 -20.73 -18.81 10.08
CA GLY A 266 -20.05 -19.57 11.13
C GLY A 266 -18.62 -19.09 11.43
N PHE A 267 -18.22 -17.88 10.99
CA PHE A 267 -16.90 -17.34 11.28
C PHE A 267 -16.91 -16.58 12.61
N PRO A 268 -15.99 -16.90 13.55
CA PRO A 268 -15.94 -16.21 14.83
C PRO A 268 -15.36 -14.79 14.69
N GLU A 269 -15.75 -13.86 15.55
CA GLU A 269 -15.28 -12.47 15.57
C GLU A 269 -13.74 -12.36 15.72
N TRP A 270 -13.15 -13.24 16.55
CA TRP A 270 -11.70 -13.23 16.82
C TRP A 270 -10.85 -13.60 15.60
N LEU A 271 -11.44 -14.17 14.54
CA LEU A 271 -10.68 -14.67 13.39
C LEU A 271 -9.75 -13.61 12.78
N ARG A 272 -10.19 -12.36 12.73
CA ARG A 272 -9.38 -11.26 12.15
C ARG A 272 -8.11 -10.95 12.94
N GLU A 273 -8.05 -11.30 14.20
CA GLU A 273 -6.84 -11.16 15.01
C GLU A 273 -5.68 -12.00 14.47
N GLY A 274 -5.99 -13.12 13.80
CA GLY A 274 -5.01 -13.99 13.15
C GLY A 274 -4.48 -13.47 11.82
N TYR A 275 -5.08 -12.45 11.21
CA TYR A 275 -4.55 -11.88 9.97
C TYR A 275 -3.34 -10.99 10.26
N LYS A 276 -2.17 -11.51 9.95
CA LYS A 276 -0.87 -10.88 10.18
C LYS A 276 -0.15 -10.73 8.84
N GLY A 277 0.54 -9.61 8.63
CA GLY A 277 1.36 -9.37 7.44
C GLY A 277 2.68 -10.15 7.47
N ALA A 278 3.58 -9.75 6.59
CA ALA A 278 4.96 -10.18 6.63
C ALA A 278 5.69 -9.60 7.85
N VAL A 279 6.72 -10.29 8.31
CA VAL A 279 7.54 -9.87 9.45
C VAL A 279 8.88 -9.34 8.92
N PRO A 280 9.13 -8.03 8.95
CA PRO A 280 10.47 -7.51 8.76
C PRO A 280 11.31 -7.80 10.01
N LEU A 281 12.43 -8.49 9.82
CA LEU A 281 13.35 -8.82 10.89
C LEU A 281 14.70 -8.15 10.65
N LEU A 282 15.20 -7.45 11.65
CA LEU A 282 16.55 -6.93 11.70
C LEU A 282 17.31 -7.65 12.81
N ASP A 283 18.51 -8.11 12.53
CA ASP A 283 19.40 -8.58 13.57
C ASP A 283 19.90 -7.40 14.42
N GLU A 284 19.45 -7.31 15.66
CA GLU A 284 19.83 -6.22 16.57
C GLU A 284 21.34 -6.23 16.87
N ALA A 285 22.01 -7.38 16.78
CA ALA A 285 23.45 -7.47 17.01
C ALA A 285 24.29 -6.73 15.95
N ILE A 286 23.75 -6.57 14.71
CA ILE A 286 24.43 -5.84 13.63
C ILE A 286 23.84 -4.46 13.37
N ARG A 287 22.85 -4.08 14.11
CA ARG A 287 22.20 -2.78 13.98
C ARG A 287 23.20 -1.64 14.09
N ASN A 288 23.14 -0.68 13.17
CA ASN A 288 24.05 0.46 13.05
C ASN A 288 25.53 0.09 12.87
N LYS A 289 25.85 -1.16 12.53
CA LYS A 289 27.20 -1.59 12.18
C LYS A 289 27.37 -1.63 10.66
N VAL A 290 28.58 -1.30 10.22
CA VAL A 290 28.93 -1.46 8.80
C VAL A 290 29.20 -2.93 8.52
N LEU A 291 28.48 -3.48 7.57
CA LEU A 291 28.70 -4.82 7.03
C LEU A 291 29.34 -4.71 5.66
N TYR A 292 30.11 -5.71 5.30
CA TYR A 292 30.80 -5.78 4.02
C TYR A 292 30.33 -7.03 3.25
N ASP A 293 30.31 -6.91 1.92
CA ASP A 293 29.90 -7.97 1.01
C ASP A 293 28.54 -8.57 1.38
N VAL A 294 27.54 -7.69 1.34
CA VAL A 294 26.15 -8.07 1.64
C VAL A 294 25.41 -8.35 0.34
N PHE A 295 24.72 -9.47 0.27
CA PHE A 295 23.94 -9.85 -0.90
C PHE A 295 22.48 -10.13 -0.55
N VAL A 296 21.60 -9.90 -1.53
CA VAL A 296 20.15 -9.90 -1.35
C VAL A 296 19.53 -10.94 -2.29
N PHE A 297 18.75 -11.81 -1.71
CA PHE A 297 17.87 -12.72 -2.45
C PHE A 297 16.41 -12.29 -2.26
N ASP A 298 15.64 -12.32 -3.35
CA ASP A 298 14.20 -11.98 -3.35
C ASP A 298 13.40 -13.14 -3.93
N VAL A 299 12.25 -13.45 -3.33
CA VAL A 299 11.37 -14.54 -3.80
C VAL A 299 10.49 -14.06 -4.95
N ASN A 300 10.62 -14.68 -6.10
CA ASN A 300 9.80 -14.38 -7.28
C ASN A 300 8.29 -14.45 -6.97
N SER A 301 7.67 -13.29 -6.81
CA SER A 301 6.22 -13.16 -6.57
C SER A 301 5.73 -13.95 -5.36
N MET A 302 6.24 -13.65 -4.16
CA MET A 302 6.01 -14.37 -2.90
C MET A 302 4.54 -14.77 -2.68
N TYR A 303 3.62 -13.82 -2.62
CA TYR A 303 2.22 -14.12 -2.33
C TYR A 303 1.52 -14.93 -3.45
N PRO A 304 1.70 -14.61 -4.74
CA PRO A 304 1.26 -15.47 -5.83
C PRO A 304 1.80 -16.90 -5.72
N THR A 305 3.07 -17.08 -5.31
CA THR A 305 3.67 -18.40 -5.08
C THR A 305 2.88 -19.19 -4.04
N GLN A 306 2.54 -18.55 -2.91
CA GLN A 306 1.79 -19.23 -1.87
C GLN A 306 0.36 -19.58 -2.32
N ILE A 307 -0.28 -18.72 -3.12
CA ILE A 307 -1.59 -19.05 -3.71
C ILE A 307 -1.48 -20.22 -4.68
N PHE A 308 -0.44 -20.24 -5.53
CA PHE A 308 -0.27 -21.23 -6.58
C PHE A 308 -0.01 -22.64 -6.04
N GLY A 309 0.89 -22.75 -5.07
CA GLY A 309 1.46 -24.03 -4.64
C GLY A 309 0.97 -24.56 -3.30
N SER A 310 0.20 -23.79 -2.53
CA SER A 310 -0.18 -24.18 -1.18
C SER A 310 -1.63 -24.69 -1.11
N ALA A 311 -1.90 -25.49 -0.09
CA ALA A 311 -3.26 -25.85 0.29
C ALA A 311 -3.99 -24.62 0.82
N LEU A 312 -5.13 -24.25 0.24
CA LEU A 312 -5.93 -23.13 0.68
C LEU A 312 -7.17 -23.59 1.45
N PRO A 313 -7.60 -22.85 2.49
CA PRO A 313 -8.86 -23.15 3.16
C PRO A 313 -10.03 -22.87 2.22
N MET A 314 -11.05 -23.70 2.27
CA MET A 314 -12.30 -23.50 1.51
C MET A 314 -13.54 -23.82 2.34
N GLY A 315 -14.66 -23.26 1.90
CA GLY A 315 -15.97 -23.51 2.50
C GLY A 315 -16.16 -22.81 3.84
N ARG A 316 -17.24 -23.20 4.51
CA ARG A 316 -17.55 -22.73 5.86
C ARG A 316 -16.66 -23.41 6.89
N PRO A 317 -16.31 -22.72 7.98
CA PRO A 317 -15.56 -23.37 9.06
C PRO A 317 -16.42 -24.43 9.76
N VAL A 318 -15.74 -25.44 10.28
CA VAL A 318 -16.31 -26.41 11.22
C VAL A 318 -15.76 -26.07 12.60
N HIS A 319 -16.62 -25.71 13.55
CA HIS A 319 -16.19 -25.54 14.93
C HIS A 319 -15.72 -26.87 15.49
N LEU A 320 -14.55 -26.86 16.08
CA LEU A 320 -13.96 -28.04 16.71
C LEU A 320 -14.35 -28.04 18.19
N ASP A 321 -14.75 -29.18 18.68
CA ASP A 321 -15.10 -29.36 20.10
C ASP A 321 -13.80 -29.46 20.93
N ILE A 322 -13.19 -28.32 21.16
CA ILE A 322 -11.95 -28.11 21.90
C ILE A 322 -12.12 -26.80 22.69
N ASP A 323 -11.84 -26.85 23.97
CA ASP A 323 -11.86 -25.69 24.86
C ASP A 323 -10.55 -25.53 25.67
N GLU A 324 -10.47 -24.52 26.51
CA GLU A 324 -9.26 -24.18 27.29
C GLU A 324 -8.89 -25.28 28.32
N ASP A 325 -9.86 -26.09 28.73
CA ASP A 325 -9.68 -27.16 29.72
C ASP A 325 -9.27 -28.51 29.05
N ASP A 326 -9.21 -28.57 27.71
CA ASP A 326 -8.81 -29.77 26.94
C ASP A 326 -7.28 -29.86 26.86
N ASP A 327 -6.66 -30.60 27.78
CA ASP A 327 -5.21 -30.85 27.82
C ASP A 327 -4.67 -31.45 26.51
N ASP A 328 -5.51 -32.14 25.72
CA ASP A 328 -5.19 -32.76 24.44
C ASP A 328 -5.49 -31.88 23.22
N GLY A 329 -6.04 -30.68 23.43
CA GLY A 329 -6.53 -29.80 22.37
C GLY A 329 -5.52 -29.54 21.26
N MET A 330 -4.28 -29.19 21.61
CA MET A 330 -3.21 -28.98 20.63
C MET A 330 -2.82 -30.26 19.92
N ALA A 331 -2.73 -31.38 20.61
CA ALA A 331 -2.42 -32.68 20.01
C ALA A 331 -3.52 -33.12 19.00
N ARG A 332 -4.79 -32.81 19.29
CA ARG A 332 -5.90 -33.03 18.35
C ARG A 332 -5.77 -32.17 17.10
N LEU A 333 -5.40 -30.89 17.23
CA LEU A 333 -5.15 -29.99 16.10
C LEU A 333 -3.97 -30.49 15.24
N MET A 334 -2.89 -30.97 15.85
CA MET A 334 -1.75 -31.52 15.13
C MET A 334 -2.13 -32.76 14.35
N ARG A 335 -2.92 -33.69 14.93
CA ARG A 335 -3.47 -34.86 14.22
C ARG A 335 -4.34 -34.48 13.02
N LEU A 336 -5.14 -33.41 13.13
CA LEU A 336 -5.93 -32.89 11.99
C LEU A 336 -5.02 -32.38 10.88
N LYS A 337 -3.95 -31.65 11.22
CA LYS A 337 -2.95 -31.15 10.28
C LYS A 337 -2.25 -32.31 9.54
N GLU A 338 -1.84 -33.37 10.25
CA GLU A 338 -1.23 -34.56 9.66
C GLU A 338 -2.17 -35.28 8.65
N ARG A 339 -3.48 -35.15 8.85
CA ARG A 339 -4.51 -35.62 7.91
C ARG A 339 -4.80 -34.67 6.76
N GLY A 340 -4.00 -33.61 6.60
CA GLY A 340 -4.16 -32.61 5.53
C GLY A 340 -5.31 -31.61 5.75
N LYS A 341 -5.87 -31.53 6.96
CA LYS A 341 -6.88 -30.53 7.30
C LYS A 341 -6.21 -29.23 7.74
N LEU A 342 -6.83 -28.11 7.36
CA LEU A 342 -6.40 -26.78 7.79
C LEU A 342 -7.26 -26.34 8.99
N TRP A 343 -6.64 -25.60 9.90
CA TRP A 343 -7.34 -25.05 11.05
C TRP A 343 -6.79 -23.69 11.45
N VAL A 344 -7.63 -22.92 12.13
CA VAL A 344 -7.27 -21.69 12.82
C VAL A 344 -7.70 -21.83 14.26
N ALA A 345 -6.83 -21.51 15.20
CA ALA A 345 -7.09 -21.62 16.61
C ALA A 345 -6.76 -20.32 17.36
N LYS A 346 -7.61 -19.95 18.30
CA LYS A 346 -7.29 -19.02 19.34
C LYS A 346 -6.60 -19.79 20.44
N VAL A 347 -5.37 -19.43 20.74
CA VAL A 347 -4.53 -20.12 21.72
C VAL A 347 -4.09 -19.15 22.80
N LYS A 348 -3.97 -19.65 24.01
CA LYS A 348 -3.29 -19.02 25.11
C LYS A 348 -1.90 -19.58 25.13
N MET A 349 -0.85 -18.77 25.00
CA MET A 349 0.49 -19.27 24.87
C MET A 349 1.54 -18.43 25.59
N LYS A 350 2.62 -19.09 25.98
CA LYS A 350 3.86 -18.51 26.48
C LYS A 350 5.02 -19.13 25.73
N ILE A 351 5.77 -18.33 25.00
CA ILE A 351 6.86 -18.76 24.13
C ILE A 351 8.09 -17.87 24.28
N ASP A 352 9.26 -18.45 24.14
CA ASP A 352 10.55 -17.74 24.10
C ASP A 352 11.26 -18.07 22.79
N VAL A 353 11.99 -17.13 22.21
CA VAL A 353 12.80 -17.39 21.03
C VAL A 353 13.95 -18.33 21.39
N LYS A 354 14.14 -19.39 20.59
CA LYS A 354 15.25 -20.33 20.77
C LYS A 354 16.60 -19.63 20.61
N ALA A 355 17.60 -20.08 21.35
CA ALA A 355 18.98 -19.60 21.22
C ALA A 355 19.44 -19.71 19.74
N GLY A 356 19.99 -18.63 19.22
CA GLY A 356 20.44 -18.54 17.82
C GLY A 356 19.35 -18.36 16.77
N HIS A 357 18.07 -18.31 17.14
CA HIS A 357 16.95 -17.99 16.25
C HIS A 357 16.52 -16.52 16.36
N ARG A 358 15.50 -16.13 15.60
CA ARG A 358 14.89 -14.79 15.63
C ARG A 358 13.38 -14.91 15.75
N ALA A 359 12.75 -13.80 16.16
CA ALA A 359 11.31 -13.72 16.38
C ALA A 359 10.52 -13.71 15.06
N THR A 360 10.32 -14.85 14.45
CA THR A 360 9.62 -15.04 13.17
C THR A 360 8.11 -14.93 13.28
N TYR A 361 7.53 -15.09 14.47
CA TYR A 361 6.10 -14.96 14.70
C TYR A 361 5.75 -13.55 15.17
N MET A 362 4.89 -12.86 14.39
CA MET A 362 4.43 -11.52 14.74
C MET A 362 3.34 -11.60 15.82
N LEU A 363 3.69 -11.21 17.03
CA LEU A 363 2.72 -11.04 18.11
C LEU A 363 1.84 -9.81 17.87
N LYS A 364 0.54 -9.95 18.05
CA LYS A 364 -0.35 -8.80 18.18
C LYS A 364 -0.42 -8.41 19.66
N SER A 365 0.01 -7.20 19.96
CA SER A 365 -0.03 -6.65 21.32
C SER A 365 -1.40 -6.10 21.70
N LYS A 366 -2.26 -5.81 20.74
CA LYS A 366 -3.61 -5.25 20.95
C LYS A 366 -4.63 -5.91 20.03
N GLY A 367 -5.81 -6.19 20.58
CA GLY A 367 -6.99 -6.65 19.86
C GLY A 367 -7.67 -5.49 19.09
N PRO A 368 -8.75 -5.81 18.33
CA PRO A 368 -9.57 -4.82 17.63
C PRO A 368 -10.16 -3.75 18.55
N ASP A 369 -10.50 -4.13 19.78
CA ASP A 369 -11.04 -3.25 20.84
C ASP A 369 -9.99 -2.37 21.54
N GLY A 370 -8.73 -2.44 21.10
CA GLY A 370 -7.62 -1.71 21.69
C GLY A 370 -7.08 -2.29 23.00
N LYS A 371 -7.67 -3.38 23.53
CA LYS A 371 -7.18 -4.03 24.74
C LYS A 371 -5.84 -4.72 24.49
N THR A 372 -4.99 -4.74 25.51
CA THR A 372 -3.70 -5.43 25.44
C THR A 372 -3.91 -6.94 25.37
N LEU A 373 -3.41 -7.58 24.31
CA LEU A 373 -3.42 -9.03 24.15
C LEU A 373 -2.21 -9.71 24.76
N CYS A 374 -1.06 -9.04 24.77
CA CYS A 374 0.17 -9.56 25.34
C CYS A 374 1.10 -8.44 25.82
N ASP A 375 1.84 -8.74 26.91
CA ASP A 375 3.03 -8.02 27.26
C ASP A 375 4.23 -8.79 26.69
N HIS A 376 5.06 -8.11 25.91
CA HIS A 376 6.29 -8.68 25.34
C HIS A 376 7.43 -7.68 25.46
N VAL A 377 8.62 -8.19 25.52
CA VAL A 377 9.84 -7.41 25.47
C VAL A 377 10.68 -7.91 24.32
N ASN A 378 11.12 -6.98 23.48
CA ASN A 378 12.17 -7.24 22.50
C ASN A 378 13.50 -6.96 23.18
N ASP A 379 14.33 -7.96 23.30
CA ASP A 379 15.71 -7.85 23.76
C ASP A 379 16.69 -8.23 22.64
N TYR A 380 17.96 -8.28 22.93
CA TYR A 380 19.01 -8.66 21.99
C TYR A 380 18.87 -10.10 21.47
N GLU A 381 18.22 -10.97 22.23
CA GLU A 381 18.03 -12.38 21.88
C GLU A 381 16.72 -12.63 21.13
N GLY A 382 15.84 -11.61 21.06
CA GLY A 382 14.60 -11.70 20.32
C GLY A 382 13.37 -11.29 21.13
N MET A 383 12.24 -11.95 20.87
CA MET A 383 10.97 -11.64 21.52
C MET A 383 10.63 -12.69 22.56
N CYS A 384 10.40 -12.24 23.78
CA CYS A 384 10.01 -13.07 24.90
C CYS A 384 8.63 -12.62 25.41
N MET A 385 7.74 -13.56 25.67
CA MET A 385 6.48 -13.29 26.35
C MET A 385 6.56 -13.66 27.82
N TYR A 386 6.61 -12.63 28.67
CA TYR A 386 6.66 -12.84 30.12
C TYR A 386 5.33 -13.21 30.75
N LYS A 387 4.24 -12.89 30.07
CA LYS A 387 2.90 -13.24 30.50
C LYS A 387 2.18 -14.05 29.43
N GLU A 388 1.21 -14.83 29.85
CA GLU A 388 0.31 -15.51 28.97
C GLU A 388 -0.39 -14.53 28.03
N SER A 389 -0.46 -14.86 26.75
CA SER A 389 -1.15 -14.05 25.76
C SER A 389 -2.06 -14.88 24.89
N TYR A 390 -3.20 -14.27 24.55
CA TYR A 390 -4.12 -14.85 23.59
C TYR A 390 -3.69 -14.46 22.17
N GLN A 391 -3.43 -15.48 21.36
CA GLN A 391 -3.04 -15.29 19.96
C GLN A 391 -3.90 -16.16 19.06
N VAL A 392 -4.07 -15.72 17.81
CA VAL A 392 -4.75 -16.52 16.79
C VAL A 392 -3.70 -17.01 15.79
N ILE A 393 -3.59 -18.33 15.67
CA ILE A 393 -2.61 -19.01 14.83
C ILE A 393 -3.31 -19.91 13.80
N THR A 394 -2.67 -20.10 12.66
CA THR A 394 -3.07 -21.10 11.66
C THR A 394 -2.29 -22.40 11.83
N SER A 395 -2.78 -23.47 11.20
CA SER A 395 -2.05 -24.76 11.13
C SER A 395 -0.69 -24.65 10.43
N VAL A 396 -0.39 -23.54 9.77
CA VAL A 396 0.92 -23.24 9.17
C VAL A 396 1.82 -22.49 10.15
N ASP A 397 1.25 -21.55 10.91
CA ASP A 397 2.02 -20.75 11.89
C ASP A 397 2.68 -21.64 12.94
N ILE A 398 2.00 -22.69 13.39
CA ILE A 398 2.55 -23.60 14.39
C ILE A 398 3.87 -24.26 13.94
N GLU A 399 4.09 -24.44 12.63
CA GLU A 399 5.32 -25.07 12.12
C GLU A 399 6.57 -24.23 12.45
N TYR A 400 6.52 -22.94 12.19
CA TYR A 400 7.67 -22.09 12.46
C TYR A 400 7.70 -21.61 13.91
N ILE A 401 6.56 -21.57 14.62
CA ILE A 401 6.55 -21.40 16.07
C ILE A 401 7.33 -22.56 16.72
N MET A 402 7.02 -23.81 16.40
CA MET A 402 7.73 -24.98 16.95
C MET A 402 9.21 -25.02 16.53
N ARG A 403 9.56 -24.49 15.36
CA ARG A 403 10.94 -24.44 14.87
C ARG A 403 11.77 -23.38 15.58
N ASP A 404 11.22 -22.18 15.74
CA ASP A 404 11.96 -20.99 16.12
C ASP A 404 11.79 -20.60 17.61
N TYR A 405 10.85 -21.24 18.34
CA TYR A 405 10.53 -20.92 19.72
C TYR A 405 10.52 -22.16 20.63
N ASP A 406 10.91 -21.94 21.89
CA ASP A 406 10.63 -22.82 22.99
C ASP A 406 9.23 -22.52 23.54
N ILE A 407 8.34 -23.48 23.43
CA ILE A 407 6.96 -23.37 23.92
C ILE A 407 6.97 -23.73 25.40
N ARG A 408 6.77 -22.72 26.26
CA ARG A 408 6.69 -22.89 27.72
C ARG A 408 5.33 -23.40 28.15
N ASP A 409 4.30 -22.88 27.47
CA ASP A 409 2.91 -23.27 27.71
C ASP A 409 2.08 -22.93 26.47
N MET A 410 1.10 -23.78 26.14
CA MET A 410 0.17 -23.54 25.03
C MET A 410 -1.10 -24.37 25.20
N SER A 411 -2.24 -23.72 25.41
CA SER A 411 -3.57 -24.32 25.41
C SER A 411 -4.44 -23.74 24.30
N VAL A 412 -5.41 -24.51 23.82
CA VAL A 412 -6.35 -24.10 22.78
C VAL A 412 -7.62 -23.60 23.45
N VAL A 413 -7.97 -22.34 23.20
CA VAL A 413 -9.19 -21.74 23.75
C VAL A 413 -10.40 -22.05 22.88
N GLU A 414 -10.21 -21.96 21.57
CA GLU A 414 -11.25 -22.20 20.56
C GLU A 414 -10.60 -22.50 19.22
N ALA A 415 -11.18 -23.37 18.41
CA ALA A 415 -10.64 -23.69 17.11
C ALA A 415 -11.72 -23.95 16.05
N ILE A 416 -11.39 -23.60 14.82
CA ILE A 416 -12.18 -23.89 13.62
C ILE A 416 -11.34 -24.63 12.59
N GLY A 417 -11.94 -25.62 11.95
CA GLY A 417 -11.34 -26.43 10.90
C GLY A 417 -11.86 -26.07 9.51
N PHE A 418 -11.04 -26.32 8.51
CA PHE A 418 -11.37 -26.14 7.10
C PHE A 418 -10.98 -27.33 6.26
N GLU A 419 -11.73 -27.59 5.20
CA GLU A 419 -11.26 -28.43 4.10
C GLU A 419 -10.13 -27.70 3.36
N ALA A 420 -9.18 -28.48 2.89
CA ALA A 420 -8.07 -27.98 2.10
C ALA A 420 -8.37 -28.11 0.60
N ASP A 421 -8.29 -27.00 -0.11
CA ASP A 421 -8.35 -26.97 -1.57
C ASP A 421 -6.95 -27.21 -2.14
N VAL A 422 -6.69 -28.43 -2.56
CA VAL A 422 -5.39 -28.86 -3.11
C VAL A 422 -5.51 -29.51 -4.48
N ASP A 423 -6.48 -30.43 -4.62
CA ASP A 423 -6.79 -31.12 -5.87
C ASP A 423 -8.29 -31.08 -6.10
N ARG A 424 -8.72 -30.61 -7.23
CA ARG A 424 -10.14 -30.50 -7.58
C ARG A 424 -10.46 -31.23 -8.89
N ARG A 425 -11.71 -31.60 -9.09
CA ARG A 425 -12.23 -31.99 -10.39
C ARG A 425 -12.66 -30.75 -11.13
N ASP A 426 -12.32 -30.67 -12.42
CA ASP A 426 -12.87 -29.69 -13.32
C ASP A 426 -14.40 -29.80 -13.31
N MET A 427 -15.06 -28.69 -13.00
CA MET A 427 -16.53 -28.64 -12.93
C MET A 427 -17.20 -28.89 -14.28
N PHE A 428 -16.48 -28.70 -15.40
CA PHE A 428 -17.04 -28.85 -16.74
C PHE A 428 -16.71 -30.18 -17.38
N PHE A 429 -15.50 -30.72 -17.18
CA PHE A 429 -15.03 -31.93 -17.87
C PHE A 429 -14.75 -33.11 -16.94
N GLY A 430 -14.89 -32.94 -15.63
CA GLY A 430 -14.66 -33.98 -14.66
C GLY A 430 -13.20 -34.42 -14.52
N ASN A 431 -12.27 -33.75 -15.19
CA ASN A 431 -10.85 -34.03 -15.13
C ASN A 431 -10.28 -33.61 -13.77
N ARG A 432 -9.29 -34.36 -13.27
CA ARG A 432 -8.60 -34.01 -12.05
C ARG A 432 -7.60 -32.90 -12.34
N ILE A 433 -7.78 -31.72 -11.72
CA ILE A 433 -6.86 -30.60 -11.80
C ILE A 433 -5.97 -30.61 -10.57
N LYS A 434 -4.66 -30.60 -10.80
CA LYS A 434 -3.67 -30.49 -9.74
C LYS A 434 -3.57 -29.05 -9.27
N GLY A 435 -3.68 -28.84 -7.96
CA GLY A 435 -3.66 -27.55 -7.29
C GLY A 435 -5.04 -27.02 -6.90
N ASN A 436 -5.07 -25.86 -6.25
CA ASN A 436 -6.29 -25.21 -5.78
C ASN A 436 -7.02 -24.45 -6.90
N ILE A 437 -8.21 -23.90 -6.60
CA ILE A 437 -9.06 -23.20 -7.57
C ILE A 437 -8.39 -21.96 -8.19
N LEU A 438 -7.42 -21.33 -7.52
CA LEU A 438 -6.73 -20.13 -8.00
C LEU A 438 -5.40 -20.44 -8.71
N SER A 439 -4.91 -21.70 -8.68
CA SER A 439 -3.61 -22.07 -9.25
C SER A 439 -3.52 -21.78 -10.75
N HIS A 440 -4.59 -22.06 -11.52
CA HIS A 440 -4.62 -21.77 -12.95
C HIS A 440 -4.51 -20.27 -13.22
N PHE A 441 -5.28 -19.45 -12.51
CA PHE A 441 -5.26 -18.00 -12.62
C PHE A 441 -3.86 -17.42 -12.35
N VAL A 442 -3.24 -17.83 -11.25
CA VAL A 442 -1.90 -17.34 -10.88
C VAL A 442 -0.85 -17.79 -11.88
N GLY A 443 -0.85 -19.08 -12.27
CA GLY A 443 0.09 -19.62 -13.24
C GLY A 443 -0.01 -18.92 -14.61
N ARG A 444 -1.22 -18.68 -15.09
CA ARG A 444 -1.49 -17.97 -16.35
C ARG A 444 -0.95 -16.52 -16.32
N TRP A 445 -1.27 -15.75 -15.27
CA TRP A 445 -0.82 -14.36 -15.17
C TRP A 445 0.70 -14.26 -14.93
N TYR A 446 1.28 -15.25 -14.24
CA TYR A 446 2.73 -15.32 -14.08
C TYR A 446 3.41 -15.59 -15.44
N ALA A 447 2.90 -16.52 -16.21
CA ALA A 447 3.43 -16.80 -17.57
C ALA A 447 3.34 -15.57 -18.47
N ILE A 448 2.22 -14.82 -18.44
CA ILE A 448 2.07 -13.55 -19.17
C ILE A 448 3.13 -12.54 -18.73
N LYS A 449 3.35 -12.38 -17.40
CA LYS A 449 4.37 -11.48 -16.85
C LYS A 449 5.78 -11.83 -17.35
N GLU A 450 6.13 -13.12 -17.35
CA GLU A 450 7.44 -13.59 -17.81
C GLU A 450 7.61 -13.42 -19.33
N GLN A 451 6.59 -13.73 -20.12
CA GLN A 451 6.60 -13.50 -21.57
C GLN A 451 6.76 -12.00 -21.89
N ALA A 452 5.99 -11.14 -21.23
CA ALA A 452 6.09 -9.69 -21.39
C ALA A 452 7.48 -9.15 -20.98
N SER A 453 8.09 -9.74 -19.94
CA SER A 453 9.47 -9.41 -19.53
C SER A 453 10.48 -9.77 -20.63
N LYS A 454 10.36 -10.93 -21.24
CA LYS A 454 11.25 -11.42 -22.31
C LYS A 454 11.07 -10.64 -23.63
N SER A 455 9.85 -10.25 -23.96
CA SER A 455 9.55 -9.44 -25.16
C SER A 455 9.82 -7.95 -25.00
N GLY A 456 10.08 -7.47 -23.76
CA GLY A 456 10.26 -6.05 -23.47
C GLY A 456 8.95 -5.25 -23.42
N ASP A 457 7.78 -5.92 -23.40
CA ASP A 457 6.47 -5.27 -23.26
C ASP A 457 6.24 -4.84 -21.81
N LYS A 458 6.65 -3.60 -21.50
CA LYS A 458 6.58 -3.02 -20.15
C LYS A 458 5.13 -2.84 -19.70
N SER A 459 4.22 -2.47 -20.60
CA SER A 459 2.82 -2.23 -20.29
C SER A 459 2.11 -3.52 -19.87
N LEU A 460 2.30 -4.59 -20.63
CA LEU A 460 1.74 -5.91 -20.31
C LEU A 460 2.36 -6.47 -19.03
N LYS A 461 3.68 -6.31 -18.83
CA LYS A 461 4.36 -6.70 -17.60
C LYS A 461 3.80 -5.97 -16.38
N ALA A 462 3.57 -4.64 -16.49
CA ALA A 462 3.00 -3.84 -15.42
C ALA A 462 1.57 -4.30 -15.08
N PHE A 463 0.74 -4.56 -16.08
CA PHE A 463 -0.63 -5.05 -15.88
C PHE A 463 -0.65 -6.45 -15.23
N ALA A 464 0.15 -7.39 -15.72
CA ALA A 464 0.21 -8.72 -15.14
C ALA A 464 0.71 -8.71 -13.68
N LYS A 465 1.73 -7.88 -13.38
CA LYS A 465 2.21 -7.67 -12.00
C LYS A 465 1.13 -7.07 -11.11
N LEU A 466 0.36 -6.12 -11.64
CA LEU A 466 -0.76 -5.51 -10.93
C LEU A 466 -1.79 -6.58 -10.50
N ILE A 467 -2.22 -7.41 -11.44
CA ILE A 467 -3.23 -8.45 -11.21
C ILE A 467 -2.75 -9.49 -10.19
N LEU A 468 -1.51 -9.96 -10.33
CA LEU A 468 -0.92 -10.95 -9.43
C LEU A 468 -0.83 -10.45 -7.98
N ASN A 469 -0.32 -9.23 -7.79
CA ASN A 469 -0.05 -8.72 -6.45
C ASN A 469 -1.32 -8.22 -5.73
N ALA A 470 -2.37 -7.87 -6.49
CA ALA A 470 -3.59 -7.32 -5.91
C ALA A 470 -4.58 -8.38 -5.39
N LEU A 471 -4.47 -9.63 -5.84
CA LEU A 471 -5.48 -10.67 -5.57
C LEU A 471 -5.63 -10.97 -4.08
N TYR A 472 -4.55 -11.36 -3.39
CA TYR A 472 -4.64 -11.80 -1.99
C TYR A 472 -5.13 -10.69 -1.07
N GLY A 473 -4.72 -9.45 -1.35
CA GLY A 473 -5.10 -8.27 -0.56
C GLY A 473 -6.61 -8.04 -0.54
N LYS A 474 -7.33 -8.44 -1.60
CA LYS A 474 -8.79 -8.35 -1.62
C LYS A 474 -9.45 -9.27 -0.61
N PHE A 475 -8.91 -10.46 -0.40
CA PHE A 475 -9.41 -11.40 0.62
C PHE A 475 -9.15 -10.91 2.04
N GLY A 476 -8.04 -10.19 2.26
CA GLY A 476 -7.69 -9.60 3.55
C GLY A 476 -8.32 -8.23 3.83
N ALA A 477 -9.12 -7.68 2.91
CA ALA A 477 -9.73 -6.36 3.08
C ALA A 477 -10.54 -6.27 4.38
N ASN A 478 -10.41 -5.12 5.08
CA ASN A 478 -11.24 -4.88 6.26
C ASN A 478 -12.69 -4.64 5.80
N PRO A 479 -13.68 -5.39 6.35
CA PRO A 479 -15.08 -5.14 6.05
C PRO A 479 -15.62 -3.86 6.72
N GLN A 480 -14.98 -3.41 7.79
CA GLN A 480 -15.31 -2.15 8.45
C GLN A 480 -14.54 -1.01 7.82
N HIS A 481 -15.26 0.00 7.40
CA HIS A 481 -14.70 1.24 6.90
C HIS A 481 -15.21 2.38 7.78
N ASP A 482 -14.31 2.95 8.56
CA ASP A 482 -14.62 4.16 9.30
C ASP A 482 -14.84 5.27 8.27
N GLY A 483 -16.06 5.76 8.19
CA GLY A 483 -16.42 6.87 7.33
C GLY A 483 -15.68 8.13 7.77
N ALA A 484 -15.28 8.93 6.80
CA ALA A 484 -14.71 10.23 7.06
C ALA A 484 -15.35 11.27 6.14
N GLU A 485 -15.48 12.47 6.64
CA GLU A 485 -16.04 13.59 5.92
C GLU A 485 -15.09 14.78 5.91
N TYR A 486 -15.22 15.63 4.91
CA TYR A 486 -14.62 16.95 4.96
C TYR A 486 -15.47 17.86 5.83
N CYS A 487 -14.83 18.57 6.72
CA CYS A 487 -15.44 19.64 7.50
C CYS A 487 -14.59 20.91 7.37
N PHE A 488 -15.24 22.05 7.55
CA PHE A 488 -14.60 23.36 7.58
C PHE A 488 -14.61 23.80 9.05
N GLU A 489 -13.45 23.99 9.64
CA GLU A 489 -13.31 24.30 11.07
C GLU A 489 -12.36 25.49 11.28
N GLY A 490 -12.61 26.27 12.36
CA GLY A 490 -11.80 27.37 12.85
C GLY A 490 -12.38 28.74 12.54
N ASP A 491 -11.71 29.78 12.99
CA ASP A 491 -12.07 31.20 12.69
C ASP A 491 -11.97 31.49 11.18
N ASP A 492 -11.23 30.65 10.43
CA ASP A 492 -11.22 30.58 8.98
C ASP A 492 -12.08 29.36 8.54
N GLU A 493 -13.38 29.58 8.31
CA GLU A 493 -14.33 28.56 7.79
C GLU A 493 -13.89 27.93 6.45
N ASP A 494 -12.77 28.34 5.90
CA ASP A 494 -12.23 27.92 4.61
C ASP A 494 -11.22 26.76 4.71
N MET A 495 -10.83 26.32 5.93
CA MET A 495 -9.90 25.21 6.10
C MET A 495 -10.60 23.86 6.05
N ILE A 496 -10.25 23.03 5.04
CA ILE A 496 -10.71 21.65 4.99
C ILE A 496 -9.97 20.79 6.00
N ARG A 497 -10.73 20.09 6.85
CA ARG A 497 -10.24 19.00 7.69
C ARG A 497 -10.93 17.70 7.34
N VAL A 498 -10.30 16.59 7.66
CA VAL A 498 -10.94 15.27 7.62
C VAL A 498 -11.28 14.90 9.04
N ARG A 499 -12.56 14.70 9.30
CA ARG A 499 -13.10 14.22 10.57
C ARG A 499 -13.69 12.84 10.35
N GLU A 500 -13.56 11.97 11.33
CA GLU A 500 -14.32 10.73 11.34
C GLU A 500 -15.82 11.08 11.44
N SER A 501 -16.60 10.54 10.51
CA SER A 501 -18.06 10.82 10.48
C SER A 501 -18.81 10.16 11.64
N GLY A 502 -18.17 9.23 12.35
CA GLY A 502 -18.80 8.39 13.34
C GLY A 502 -19.69 7.29 12.74
N GLU A 503 -19.89 7.31 11.44
CA GLU A 503 -20.58 6.24 10.72
C GLU A 503 -19.56 5.15 10.37
N VAL A 504 -19.91 3.91 10.74
CA VAL A 504 -19.14 2.73 10.35
C VAL A 504 -19.89 2.06 9.20
N ASP A 505 -19.34 2.10 8.01
CA ASP A 505 -19.89 1.31 6.89
C ASP A 505 -19.33 -0.11 6.97
N ILE A 506 -20.23 -1.07 7.13
CA ILE A 506 -19.87 -2.50 7.20
C ILE A 506 -20.17 -3.13 5.84
N ASP A 507 -19.16 -3.67 5.18
CA ASP A 507 -19.34 -4.43 3.93
C ASP A 507 -20.31 -5.61 4.20
N LYS A 508 -21.46 -5.59 3.53
CA LYS A 508 -22.48 -6.64 3.63
C LYS A 508 -22.02 -8.01 3.12
N ASN A 509 -20.90 -8.04 2.40
CA ASN A 509 -20.29 -9.25 1.87
C ASN A 509 -18.77 -9.24 2.11
N PRO A 510 -18.31 -9.40 3.36
CA PRO A 510 -16.91 -9.46 3.69
C PRO A 510 -16.25 -10.60 2.91
N LYS A 511 -15.00 -10.40 2.48
CA LYS A 511 -14.27 -11.42 1.72
C LYS A 511 -13.78 -12.55 2.62
N TYR A 512 -13.46 -13.68 2.01
CA TYR A 512 -13.02 -14.89 2.70
C TYR A 512 -11.62 -14.71 3.31
N LEU A 513 -11.58 -14.15 4.51
CA LEU A 513 -10.37 -13.80 5.24
C LEU A 513 -9.40 -14.99 5.46
N PRO A 514 -9.87 -16.24 5.70
CA PRO A 514 -8.97 -17.36 5.91
C PRO A 514 -7.94 -17.54 4.79
N LEU A 515 -8.31 -17.31 3.53
CA LEU A 515 -7.36 -17.40 2.41
C LEU A 515 -6.18 -16.42 2.60
N ALA A 516 -6.45 -15.17 2.90
CA ALA A 516 -5.40 -14.17 3.12
C ALA A 516 -4.53 -14.49 4.34
N MET A 517 -5.12 -15.06 5.40
CA MET A 517 -4.40 -15.50 6.58
C MET A 517 -3.40 -16.61 6.22
N PHE A 518 -3.86 -17.64 5.51
CA PHE A 518 -3.00 -18.76 5.13
C PHE A 518 -1.91 -18.35 4.15
N VAL A 519 -2.21 -17.52 3.16
CA VAL A 519 -1.20 -17.01 2.20
C VAL A 519 -0.06 -16.29 2.93
N THR A 520 -0.37 -15.43 3.89
CA THR A 520 0.66 -14.74 4.66
C THR A 520 1.37 -15.66 5.66
N SER A 521 0.70 -16.66 6.20
CA SER A 521 1.32 -17.68 7.07
C SER A 521 2.31 -18.55 6.31
N TYR A 522 1.96 -19.00 5.10
CA TYR A 522 2.88 -19.72 4.23
C TYR A 522 4.11 -18.88 3.84
N ALA A 523 3.91 -17.59 3.53
CA ALA A 523 5.01 -16.68 3.22
C ALA A 523 5.98 -16.55 4.42
N ARG A 524 5.47 -16.33 5.63
CA ARG A 524 6.29 -16.29 6.85
C ARG A 524 7.02 -17.60 7.10
N ASN A 525 6.35 -18.74 6.92
CA ASN A 525 6.96 -20.06 7.07
C ASN A 525 8.09 -20.30 6.06
N MET A 526 7.91 -19.85 4.80
CA MET A 526 8.94 -19.92 3.76
C MET A 526 10.18 -19.11 4.16
N ILE A 527 10.01 -17.85 4.57
CA ILE A 527 11.12 -16.99 5.02
C ILE A 527 11.80 -17.58 6.25
N SER A 528 11.06 -18.06 7.24
CA SER A 528 11.65 -18.71 8.41
C SER A 528 12.48 -19.95 8.01
N LYS A 529 11.97 -20.84 7.13
CA LYS A 529 12.73 -21.99 6.62
C LYS A 529 14.01 -21.57 5.91
N LEU A 530 13.90 -20.53 5.07
CA LEU A 530 15.03 -19.99 4.31
C LEU A 530 16.12 -19.45 5.24
N CYS A 531 15.74 -18.61 6.21
CA CYS A 531 16.67 -18.04 7.18
C CYS A 531 17.34 -19.12 8.06
N ASN A 532 16.59 -20.15 8.44
CA ASN A 532 17.15 -21.30 9.16
C ASN A 532 18.16 -22.07 8.31
N ALA A 533 17.90 -22.26 7.02
CA ALA A 533 18.82 -22.93 6.11
C ALA A 533 20.11 -22.14 5.88
N ILE A 534 20.00 -20.83 5.68
CA ILE A 534 21.14 -19.92 5.57
C ILE A 534 21.93 -19.89 6.88
N GLY A 535 21.25 -19.88 8.00
CA GLY A 535 21.77 -19.69 9.35
C GLY A 535 21.55 -18.25 9.82
N TRP A 536 20.85 -18.09 10.94
CA TRP A 536 20.44 -16.78 11.47
C TRP A 536 21.59 -15.80 11.74
N ASN A 537 22.78 -16.32 12.05
CA ASN A 537 23.99 -15.51 12.22
C ASN A 537 24.50 -14.85 10.93
N HIS A 538 24.00 -15.27 9.78
CA HIS A 538 24.33 -14.71 8.46
C HIS A 538 23.18 -13.86 7.89
N VAL A 539 22.02 -13.85 8.50
CA VAL A 539 20.87 -13.06 8.06
C VAL A 539 20.90 -11.69 8.76
N ALA A 540 21.23 -10.65 7.99
CA ALA A 540 21.23 -9.28 8.48
C ALA A 540 19.82 -8.70 8.59
N TYR A 541 18.99 -8.94 7.56
CA TYR A 541 17.66 -8.35 7.45
C TYR A 541 16.74 -9.16 6.55
N THR A 542 15.45 -9.12 6.84
CA THR A 542 14.40 -9.64 5.95
C THR A 542 13.27 -8.62 5.82
N ASP A 543 12.64 -8.55 4.64
CA ASP A 543 11.40 -7.78 4.47
C ASP A 543 10.48 -8.46 3.47
N THR A 544 9.43 -9.08 3.95
CA THR A 544 8.36 -9.74 3.18
C THR A 544 8.85 -10.92 2.34
N ASP A 545 9.63 -10.70 1.30
CA ASP A 545 10.09 -11.64 0.27
C ASP A 545 11.60 -11.60 0.06
N SER A 546 12.31 -10.69 0.72
CA SER A 546 13.77 -10.56 0.61
C SER A 546 14.51 -11.04 1.86
N VAL A 547 15.70 -11.58 1.64
CA VAL A 547 16.67 -11.96 2.68
C VAL A 547 18.03 -11.34 2.35
N HIS A 548 18.57 -10.56 3.27
CA HIS A 548 19.87 -9.91 3.17
C HIS A 548 20.90 -10.70 3.97
N VAL A 549 21.94 -11.15 3.31
CA VAL A 549 22.92 -12.12 3.84
C VAL A 549 24.30 -11.49 3.91
N HIS A 550 25.07 -11.83 4.95
CA HIS A 550 26.45 -11.39 5.13
C HIS A 550 27.32 -12.49 5.76
N GLY A 551 28.64 -12.28 5.74
CA GLY A 551 29.61 -13.12 6.48
C GLY A 551 29.74 -14.55 5.98
N MET A 552 29.38 -14.82 4.73
CA MET A 552 29.63 -16.07 4.01
C MET A 552 29.88 -15.80 2.53
N THR A 553 30.27 -16.78 1.77
CA THR A 553 30.40 -16.66 0.31
C THR A 553 29.04 -16.85 -0.38
N VAL A 554 28.91 -16.30 -1.59
CA VAL A 554 27.70 -16.47 -2.42
C VAL A 554 27.45 -17.94 -2.69
N ASP A 555 28.49 -18.69 -3.07
CA ASP A 555 28.37 -20.13 -3.39
C ASP A 555 27.91 -20.96 -2.19
N GLU A 556 28.40 -20.64 -1.00
CA GLU A 556 27.95 -21.29 0.24
C GLU A 556 26.48 -20.99 0.52
N CYS A 557 26.06 -19.71 0.36
CA CYS A 557 24.68 -19.31 0.53
C CYS A 557 23.76 -20.02 -0.46
N VAL A 558 24.11 -20.01 -1.75
CA VAL A 558 23.36 -20.71 -2.81
C VAL A 558 23.26 -22.19 -2.53
N SER A 559 24.35 -22.82 -2.06
CA SER A 559 24.35 -24.24 -1.69
C SER A 559 23.39 -24.52 -0.54
N ARG A 560 23.33 -23.68 0.49
CA ARG A 560 22.39 -23.82 1.62
C ARG A 560 20.95 -23.62 1.19
N ILE A 561 20.68 -22.62 0.34
CA ILE A 561 19.35 -22.34 -0.21
C ILE A 561 18.86 -23.53 -1.06
N THR A 562 19.70 -24.03 -1.96
CA THR A 562 19.35 -25.16 -2.83
C THR A 562 19.24 -26.48 -2.06
N GLY A 563 20.07 -26.66 -1.05
CA GLY A 563 19.98 -27.78 -0.10
C GLY A 563 18.67 -27.81 0.69
N ALA A 564 18.06 -26.63 0.92
CA ALA A 564 16.75 -26.50 1.53
C ALA A 564 15.57 -26.68 0.53
N GLY A 565 15.87 -26.99 -0.73
CA GLY A 565 14.88 -27.28 -1.77
C GLY A 565 14.37 -26.06 -2.55
N TYR A 566 15.04 -24.89 -2.44
CA TYR A 566 14.69 -23.70 -3.20
C TYR A 566 15.58 -23.53 -4.43
N ALA A 567 14.99 -23.18 -5.57
CA ALA A 567 15.73 -22.82 -6.76
C ALA A 567 16.29 -21.39 -6.64
N VAL A 568 17.49 -21.15 -7.16
CA VAL A 568 18.11 -19.82 -7.23
C VAL A 568 18.24 -19.41 -8.70
N ASP A 569 18.03 -18.15 -9.00
CA ASP A 569 18.07 -17.53 -10.35
C ASP A 569 17.17 -18.17 -11.40
N GLY A 570 16.22 -18.98 -10.94
CA GLY A 570 15.15 -19.46 -11.80
C GLY A 570 14.15 -18.36 -12.15
N THR A 571 13.51 -18.50 -13.31
CA THR A 571 12.35 -17.68 -13.68
C THR A 571 11.05 -18.28 -13.14
N ASP A 572 11.14 -19.35 -12.37
CA ASP A 572 9.98 -20.03 -11.85
C ASP A 572 9.34 -19.29 -10.69
N LEU A 573 8.05 -19.47 -10.55
CA LEU A 573 7.28 -18.93 -9.44
C LEU A 573 7.82 -19.47 -8.12
N GLY A 574 8.22 -18.59 -7.21
CA GLY A 574 8.80 -18.97 -5.91
C GLY A 574 10.29 -19.29 -5.90
N ALA A 575 10.96 -19.25 -7.06
CA ALA A 575 12.42 -19.29 -7.08
C ALA A 575 13.01 -18.02 -6.46
N LEU A 576 14.18 -18.14 -5.85
CA LEU A 576 14.91 -16.99 -5.35
C LEU A 576 15.71 -16.35 -6.48
N LYS A 577 15.53 -15.06 -6.66
CA LYS A 577 16.34 -14.24 -7.53
C LYS A 577 17.49 -13.66 -6.70
N PHE A 578 18.72 -13.78 -7.18
CA PHE A 578 19.84 -13.02 -6.67
C PHE A 578 19.65 -11.56 -7.15
N GLU A 579 19.17 -10.69 -6.26
CA GLU A 579 18.71 -9.36 -6.67
C GLU A 579 19.85 -8.35 -6.75
N SER A 580 20.72 -8.30 -5.74
CA SER A 580 21.83 -7.35 -5.66
C SER A 580 22.92 -7.82 -4.70
N ARG A 581 24.14 -7.26 -4.86
CA ARG A 581 25.29 -7.44 -3.98
C ARG A 581 25.93 -6.09 -3.69
N TRP A 582 26.29 -5.84 -2.45
CA TRP A 582 26.72 -4.53 -1.97
C TRP A 582 28.07 -4.62 -1.27
N ARG A 583 28.99 -3.72 -1.64
CA ARG A 583 30.31 -3.62 -1.00
C ARG A 583 30.18 -3.30 0.47
N GLU A 584 29.28 -2.35 0.82
CA GLU A 584 29.03 -1.90 2.18
C GLU A 584 27.53 -1.75 2.43
N ALA A 585 27.09 -2.16 3.61
CA ALA A 585 25.70 -2.01 4.06
C ALA A 585 25.61 -1.62 5.53
N MET A 586 24.59 -0.86 5.90
CA MET A 586 24.23 -0.57 7.29
C MET A 586 22.72 -0.60 7.44
N TYR A 587 22.26 -1.31 8.47
CA TYR A 587 20.84 -1.43 8.82
C TYR A 587 20.58 -0.70 10.11
N THR A 588 19.69 0.30 10.07
CA THR A 588 19.40 1.16 11.24
C THR A 588 18.09 0.77 11.93
N ARG A 589 17.13 0.26 11.16
CA ARG A 589 15.81 -0.18 11.62
C ARG A 589 15.09 -0.97 10.54
N ASN A 590 13.96 -1.56 10.90
CA ASN A 590 13.06 -2.14 9.91
C ASN A 590 12.67 -1.07 8.86
N LYS A 591 12.83 -1.41 7.56
CA LYS A 591 12.62 -0.52 6.40
C LYS A 591 13.52 0.73 6.43
N GLY A 592 14.72 0.59 7.00
CA GLY A 592 15.72 1.66 7.05
C GLY A 592 17.13 1.10 6.93
N TYR A 593 17.76 1.26 5.75
CA TYR A 593 19.13 0.81 5.48
C TYR A 593 19.82 1.64 4.41
N PHE A 594 21.15 1.53 4.41
CA PHE A 594 22.06 2.15 3.47
C PHE A 594 22.89 1.06 2.80
N HIS A 595 22.93 1.07 1.49
CA HIS A 595 23.72 0.18 0.64
C HIS A 595 24.59 1.02 -0.30
N PHE A 596 25.89 0.76 -0.31
CA PHE A 596 26.85 1.50 -1.13
C PHE A 596 27.74 0.56 -1.95
N GLY A 597 28.02 1.01 -3.20
CA GLY A 597 28.83 0.29 -4.13
C GLY A 597 28.21 -1.04 -4.53
N GLU A 598 27.21 -0.99 -5.41
CA GLU A 598 26.61 -2.21 -5.96
C GLU A 598 27.65 -2.98 -6.75
N LEU A 599 27.71 -4.28 -6.48
CA LEU A 599 28.60 -5.21 -7.14
C LEU A 599 27.81 -6.08 -8.10
N ASP A 600 28.42 -6.49 -9.21
CA ASP A 600 27.85 -7.56 -10.02
C ASP A 600 27.68 -8.81 -9.14
N PRO A 601 26.50 -9.41 -9.11
CA PRO A 601 26.19 -10.52 -8.21
C PRO A 601 27.16 -11.69 -8.31
N TYR A 602 27.64 -11.99 -9.51
CA TYR A 602 28.46 -13.16 -9.81
C TYR A 602 29.96 -12.85 -9.87
N THR A 603 30.32 -11.77 -10.53
CA THR A 603 31.75 -11.41 -10.70
C THR A 603 32.31 -10.64 -9.51
N GLY A 604 31.43 -9.94 -8.74
CA GLY A 604 31.84 -9.05 -7.66
C GLY A 604 32.48 -7.74 -8.14
N GLU A 605 32.40 -7.42 -9.44
CA GLU A 605 32.88 -6.16 -10.00
C GLU A 605 31.94 -5.02 -9.64
N LEU A 606 32.50 -3.83 -9.37
CA LEU A 606 31.74 -2.65 -9.00
C LEU A 606 30.91 -2.13 -10.19
N LEU A 607 29.62 -1.95 -9.97
CA LEU A 607 28.70 -1.43 -10.98
C LEU A 607 28.63 0.11 -10.93
N HIS A 608 28.51 0.70 -12.11
CA HIS A 608 28.40 2.14 -12.27
C HIS A 608 27.13 2.50 -13.06
N ASP A 609 26.58 3.66 -12.78
CA ASP A 609 25.48 4.21 -13.57
C ASP A 609 25.97 4.75 -14.95
N LYS A 610 25.06 5.29 -15.76
CA LYS A 610 25.40 5.84 -17.09
C LYS A 610 26.32 7.06 -17.04
N GLU A 611 26.44 7.67 -15.88
CA GLU A 611 27.26 8.87 -15.61
C GLU A 611 28.62 8.51 -14.99
N GLY A 612 28.86 7.22 -14.71
CA GLY A 612 30.08 6.70 -14.14
C GLY A 612 30.16 6.76 -12.61
N ASN A 613 29.04 7.05 -11.93
CA ASN A 613 28.97 7.03 -10.47
C ASN A 613 28.70 5.60 -9.95
N GLU A 614 29.21 5.28 -8.75
CA GLU A 614 28.87 4.05 -8.05
C GLU A 614 27.36 3.98 -7.80
N GLN A 615 26.75 2.82 -8.05
CA GLN A 615 25.36 2.61 -7.75
C GLN A 615 25.16 2.39 -6.25
N ASN A 616 24.19 3.10 -5.67
CA ASN A 616 23.88 3.07 -4.25
C ASN A 616 22.38 2.96 -4.03
N GLU A 617 21.97 2.33 -2.95
CA GLU A 617 20.57 2.24 -2.55
C GLU A 617 20.38 2.68 -1.11
N ILE A 618 19.54 3.67 -0.89
CA ILE A 618 19.12 4.10 0.44
C ILE A 618 17.63 3.91 0.58
N LYS A 619 17.23 3.03 1.48
CA LYS A 619 15.82 2.82 1.83
C LYS A 619 15.58 3.36 3.23
N MET A 620 14.65 4.30 3.34
CA MET A 620 14.27 4.86 4.62
C MET A 620 12.76 5.14 4.62
N ALA A 621 11.98 4.23 5.21
CA ALA A 621 10.53 4.41 5.26
C ALA A 621 10.16 5.73 5.97
N GLY A 622 9.44 6.60 5.25
CA GLY A 622 9.02 7.91 5.74
C GLY A 622 10.03 9.03 5.53
N ALA A 623 11.15 8.79 4.86
CA ALA A 623 12.11 9.79 4.42
C ALA A 623 12.29 9.75 2.90
N ASN A 624 12.51 10.91 2.30
CA ASN A 624 12.92 11.02 0.90
C ASN A 624 14.46 10.90 0.81
N ALA A 625 15.02 11.03 -0.38
CA ALA A 625 16.46 10.91 -0.61
C ALA A 625 17.29 11.81 0.32
N PHE A 626 18.48 11.33 0.69
CA PHE A 626 19.47 12.10 1.43
C PHE A 626 20.36 12.84 0.45
N ASP A 627 20.32 14.16 0.42
CA ASP A 627 21.10 14.96 -0.53
C ASP A 627 22.61 14.96 -0.24
N ASN A 628 23.01 14.68 0.99
CA ASN A 628 24.39 14.75 1.46
C ASN A 628 25.04 13.40 1.81
N CYS A 629 24.43 12.30 1.37
CA CYS A 629 24.89 10.95 1.68
C CYS A 629 25.25 10.20 0.39
N LYS A 630 26.55 10.11 0.09
CA LYS A 630 27.09 9.47 -1.13
C LYS A 630 27.88 8.19 -0.86
N CYS A 631 28.32 7.99 0.37
CA CYS A 631 29.12 6.84 0.78
C CYS A 631 28.90 6.52 2.26
N MET A 632 29.39 5.37 2.71
CA MET A 632 29.26 4.92 4.09
C MET A 632 29.94 5.89 5.09
N ALA A 633 31.04 6.51 4.70
CA ALA A 633 31.72 7.50 5.54
C ALA A 633 30.82 8.72 5.83
N ASP A 634 29.95 9.10 4.89
CA ASP A 634 28.98 10.17 5.14
C ASP A 634 27.95 9.76 6.19
N VAL A 635 27.50 8.49 6.17
CA VAL A 635 26.56 7.96 7.17
C VAL A 635 27.14 7.98 8.57
N VAL A 636 28.44 7.60 8.69
CA VAL A 636 29.11 7.45 10.00
C VAL A 636 29.58 8.80 10.56
N ASN A 637 30.05 9.70 9.70
CA ASN A 637 30.81 10.90 10.12
C ASN A 637 30.09 12.22 9.94
N LYS A 638 28.92 12.23 9.29
CA LYS A 638 28.17 13.47 9.02
C LYS A 638 26.78 13.43 9.65
N GLU A 639 26.32 14.62 10.01
CA GLU A 639 24.89 14.82 10.28
C GLU A 639 24.11 14.64 8.98
N LEU A 640 23.32 13.58 8.89
CA LEU A 640 22.52 13.30 7.71
C LEU A 640 21.28 14.18 7.69
N LYS A 641 21.07 14.89 6.61
CA LYS A 641 19.94 15.77 6.40
C LYS A 641 19.00 15.17 5.37
N VAL A 642 17.72 15.10 5.73
CA VAL A 642 16.65 14.62 4.87
C VAL A 642 15.69 15.75 4.58
N LYS A 643 15.54 16.10 3.32
CA LYS A 643 14.47 16.98 2.88
C LYS A 643 13.18 16.16 2.72
N GLN A 644 12.16 16.52 3.47
CA GLN A 644 10.85 15.89 3.42
C GLN A 644 9.81 16.87 2.91
N LYS A 645 9.12 16.50 1.82
CA LYS A 645 7.93 17.24 1.39
C LYS A 645 6.73 16.81 2.23
N ARG A 646 6.08 17.78 2.87
CA ARG A 646 4.86 17.56 3.65
C ARG A 646 3.73 18.41 3.12
N GLY A 647 2.55 17.79 2.94
CA GLY A 647 1.33 18.48 2.59
C GLY A 647 0.51 18.81 3.84
N TYR A 648 0.12 20.08 3.97
CA TYR A 648 -0.75 20.59 5.02
C TYR A 648 -2.02 21.14 4.41
N ARG A 649 -3.16 20.83 5.00
CA ARG A 649 -4.42 21.42 4.59
C ARG A 649 -4.45 22.87 5.06
N VAL A 650 -4.71 23.76 4.11
CA VAL A 650 -4.80 25.21 4.31
C VAL A 650 -6.02 25.74 3.56
N ARG A 651 -6.31 27.01 3.71
CA ARG A 651 -7.38 27.65 2.93
C ARG A 651 -7.17 27.44 1.43
N GLY A 652 -8.18 26.93 0.77
CA GLY A 652 -8.20 26.66 -0.68
C GLY A 652 -7.71 25.27 -1.08
N GLY A 653 -7.01 24.51 -0.21
CA GLY A 653 -6.53 23.17 -0.57
C GLY A 653 -5.42 22.63 0.30
N VAL A 654 -4.33 22.22 -0.32
CA VAL A 654 -3.13 21.63 0.34
C VAL A 654 -1.90 22.45 0.00
N LEU A 655 -1.20 22.96 1.01
CA LEU A 655 0.11 23.56 0.90
C LEU A 655 1.19 22.50 1.11
N ILE A 656 2.19 22.44 0.23
CA ILE A 656 3.35 21.58 0.35
C ILE A 656 4.57 22.45 0.64
N PHE A 657 5.33 22.10 1.66
CA PHE A 657 6.65 22.67 1.89
C PHE A 657 7.66 21.64 2.34
N GLU A 658 8.93 21.95 2.11
CA GLU A 658 10.04 21.09 2.50
C GLU A 658 10.45 21.38 3.93
N HIS A 659 10.67 20.31 4.68
CA HIS A 659 11.32 20.34 5.98
C HIS A 659 12.63 19.58 5.89
N GLU A 660 13.67 20.19 6.40
CA GLU A 660 14.89 19.48 6.69
C GLU A 660 14.79 18.81 8.05
N THR A 661 15.02 17.50 8.08
CA THR A 661 15.09 16.72 9.31
C THR A 661 16.49 16.16 9.43
N THR A 662 17.13 16.36 10.58
CA THR A 662 18.44 15.79 10.86
C THR A 662 18.33 14.37 11.39
N VAL A 663 19.30 13.55 11.02
CA VAL A 663 19.52 12.22 11.56
C VAL A 663 20.69 12.34 12.54
N ASP A 664 20.43 12.17 13.82
CA ASP A 664 21.47 12.26 14.86
C ASP A 664 22.40 11.04 14.77
N THR A 665 23.70 11.28 14.69
CA THR A 665 24.74 10.30 15.00
C THR A 665 25.07 10.42 16.49
N THR A 666 25.10 9.29 17.21
CA THR A 666 25.49 9.29 18.63
C THR A 666 27.01 9.30 18.80
N ASP A 667 27.49 9.76 19.96
CA ASP A 667 28.93 9.86 20.29
C ASP A 667 29.68 8.51 20.25
N ASP A 668 28.96 7.39 20.24
CA ASP A 668 29.50 6.04 20.06
C ASP A 668 29.60 5.59 18.59
N GLY A 669 29.34 6.49 17.63
CA GLY A 669 29.38 6.20 16.18
C GLY A 669 28.13 5.47 15.67
N MET A 670 27.11 5.29 16.49
CA MET A 670 25.84 4.72 16.05
C MET A 670 24.95 5.76 15.38
N VAL A 671 24.35 5.39 14.26
CA VAL A 671 23.38 6.23 13.55
C VAL A 671 21.97 5.99 14.12
N HIS A 672 21.49 6.91 14.93
CA HIS A 672 20.10 6.92 15.37
C HIS A 672 19.26 7.75 14.40
N VAL A 673 18.55 7.09 13.50
CA VAL A 673 17.50 7.76 12.71
C VAL A 673 16.35 8.08 13.66
N LYS A 674 16.21 9.35 14.07
CA LYS A 674 15.02 9.78 14.81
C LYS A 674 13.80 9.35 14.04
N ARG A 675 13.04 8.42 14.60
CA ARG A 675 11.85 7.83 13.99
C ARG A 675 10.86 8.93 13.60
N VAL A 676 10.78 9.27 12.32
CA VAL A 676 9.59 9.91 11.77
C VAL A 676 8.54 8.81 11.59
N LYS A 677 8.05 8.22 12.66
CA LYS A 677 6.85 7.40 12.59
C LYS A 677 5.67 8.30 12.29
N LYS A 678 4.77 7.89 11.40
CA LYS A 678 3.38 8.41 11.37
C LYS A 678 2.71 8.39 12.75
N LYS A 679 3.13 7.49 13.66
CA LYS A 679 2.75 7.44 15.07
C LYS A 679 3.51 8.43 15.97
N ASN A 680 4.70 8.88 15.59
CA ASN A 680 5.44 9.88 16.38
C ASN A 680 5.04 11.32 16.00
N LEU A 681 4.19 11.54 15.02
CA LEU A 681 3.38 12.75 14.96
C LEU A 681 2.48 12.87 16.20
N THR A 682 2.06 11.76 16.81
CA THR A 682 1.35 11.76 18.09
C THR A 682 2.30 11.99 19.29
N GLU A 683 3.51 11.44 19.30
CA GLU A 683 4.51 11.72 20.34
C GLU A 683 5.15 13.10 20.17
N SER A 684 5.49 13.50 18.96
CA SER A 684 5.95 14.89 18.69
C SER A 684 4.83 15.91 18.89
N ALA A 685 3.56 15.57 18.59
CA ALA A 685 2.41 16.39 18.94
C ALA A 685 2.14 16.38 20.45
N GLN A 686 2.46 15.32 21.15
CA GLN A 686 2.35 15.24 22.61
C GLN A 686 3.49 16.02 23.30
N ILE A 687 4.71 15.93 22.80
CA ILE A 687 5.85 16.74 23.26
C ILE A 687 5.64 18.23 22.88
N LEU A 688 5.06 18.53 21.71
CA LEU A 688 4.70 19.89 21.33
C LEU A 688 3.53 20.40 22.18
N LYS A 689 2.54 19.57 22.46
CA LYS A 689 1.43 19.92 23.35
C LYS A 689 1.91 20.15 24.80
N GLU A 690 2.82 19.32 25.31
CA GLU A 690 3.44 19.50 26.63
C GLU A 690 4.29 20.78 26.68
N ARG A 691 4.96 21.15 25.57
CA ARG A 691 5.67 22.44 25.44
C ARG A 691 4.71 23.61 25.28
N GLU A 692 3.64 23.47 24.51
CA GLU A 692 2.58 24.49 24.39
C GLU A 692 1.88 24.69 25.73
N ASP A 693 1.48 23.62 26.42
CA ASP A 693 0.90 23.70 27.77
C ASP A 693 1.88 24.30 28.78
N ALA A 694 3.19 24.11 28.61
CA ALA A 694 4.22 24.76 29.44
C ALA A 694 4.37 26.24 29.10
N ILE A 695 4.31 26.63 27.82
CA ILE A 695 4.34 28.02 27.35
C ILE A 695 3.07 28.75 27.79
N PHE A 696 1.88 28.15 27.64
CA PHE A 696 0.62 28.73 28.11
C PHE A 696 0.61 28.92 29.64
N ARG A 697 1.15 27.94 30.39
CA ARG A 697 1.34 28.10 31.85
C ARG A 697 2.35 29.21 32.23
N MET A 698 3.40 29.43 31.42
CA MET A 698 4.34 30.54 31.62
C MET A 698 3.74 31.91 31.25
N MET A 699 2.79 31.93 30.31
CA MET A 699 2.12 33.15 29.87
C MET A 699 0.88 33.50 30.71
N GLY A 700 0.52 32.64 31.68
CA GLY A 700 -0.58 32.92 32.62
C GLY A 700 -1.99 32.82 31.97
N VAL A 701 -2.10 32.04 30.91
CA VAL A 701 -3.40 31.80 30.19
C VAL A 701 -3.85 30.37 30.42
#